data_dc9f466db5ad6c4da93b85f3a95d6d37
#
_entry.id   dc9f466db5ad6c4da93b85f3a95d6d37
#
_cell.length_a   1.000
_cell.length_b   1.000
_cell.length_c   1.000
_cell.angle_alpha   90.00
_cell.angle_beta   90.00
_cell.angle_gamma   90.00
#
_symmetry.space_group_name_H-M   'P 1'
#
loop_
_entity.id
_entity.type
_entity.pdbx_description
1 polymer ?
#
loop_
_entity_poly.entity_id
_entity_poly.type
_entity_poly.pdbx_seq_one_letter_code
_entity_poly.pdbx_strand_id
1 'polypeptide(L)'
;MLNQIKIVAILLLAFVGCTEKETQVEVSSVSLNTATIEMVEGETFSLVATVLPKDAEYDGVTWASSNASVASVNSGTVTAIKEGTATITASAGGKSATCTVKVSTKVVAVTSITLDKTSLSMKVGETETITVTVNPDNATDKNVTWTSSDESVAKVADGKVTAVKSGKATITAKCEDKTAECAVTVTVPTGSVTLDKTSLSLAVGETAQLTATVKPDDATDKTVVWTSSDESVAEVINGKVTALKSGTTTITARCGGKSAECIVTVIVPVSSVNLDRNDLMLPVGDAATLIVKVKPDNATSKNVAWSSSNESVATVKNGNVVAVKEGEAIISASVGNISASCKVVVINTNRVIKYTAKSVVTPFNQDAFGAKIISNEYSYPNGMIIFDAPVAEIGRNAFSKCQTLKTVVIPESVSAIGGYAFYECTELSSIKLQERVVSIGRSAFQGCFSLPDIVLPNSVTTIGGDAFNGCMKLSNVVLSKNVEKIGMRAFRYTNIKTLDLPHSLRYIEDHAFLACDKITNIIIPDSVVSIGVGAFYACTSLVSVDIQGGVSSLPLLCFGKCPLLSTVRLPNTINKINDSVFDGCPALSNLYIKANIPPEIRNVYYVGWPTENMSIWVPRASVDAYKEKWVQLKDNIKAYDF
;
A
#
# COMPACT_ATOMS: atom_id res chain seq x y z
N MET A 1 15.33 71.78 -35.10
CA MET A 1 16.72 71.56 -34.64
C MET A 1 16.77 70.18 -33.95
N LEU A 2 17.25 69.23 -34.71
CA LEU A 2 18.53 68.52 -34.52
C LEU A 2 18.61 67.89 -33.15
N ASN A 3 18.71 66.68 -33.08
CA ASN A 3 19.68 65.62 -33.37
C ASN A 3 19.75 64.65 -32.22
N GLN A 4 19.63 63.42 -32.54
CA GLN A 4 20.64 62.33 -32.67
C GLN A 4 20.91 61.53 -31.39
N ILE A 5 20.60 60.29 -31.45
CA ILE A 5 21.43 59.07 -31.64
C ILE A 5 22.23 58.59 -30.40
N LYS A 6 22.03 57.38 -30.01
CA LYS A 6 22.90 56.15 -30.02
C LYS A 6 22.39 55.10 -29.00
N ILE A 7 21.97 53.97 -29.43
CA ILE A 7 22.62 52.67 -29.57
C ILE A 7 23.76 52.41 -28.56
N VAL A 8 23.63 51.39 -27.75
CA VAL A 8 24.61 50.29 -27.52
C VAL A 8 23.93 49.07 -26.95
N ALA A 9 24.13 47.99 -27.66
CA ALA A 9 23.90 46.60 -27.21
C ALA A 9 25.09 46.08 -26.40
N ILE A 10 24.89 45.10 -25.57
CA ILE A 10 25.81 43.98 -25.15
C ILE A 10 24.95 43.06 -24.30
N LEU A 11 24.63 41.91 -24.75
CA LEU A 11 25.23 40.57 -24.82
C LEU A 11 25.40 39.84 -23.47
N LEU A 12 24.73 38.70 -23.41
CA LEU A 12 25.06 37.39 -22.79
C LEU A 12 25.13 37.25 -21.27
N LEU A 13 24.34 36.39 -20.70
CA LEU A 13 24.77 35.03 -20.35
C LEU A 13 23.58 34.20 -19.82
N ALA A 14 23.55 32.97 -20.26
CA ALA A 14 22.59 31.97 -19.91
C ALA A 14 22.73 31.50 -18.47
N PHE A 15 21.61 31.23 -17.83
CA PHE A 15 21.53 30.14 -16.86
C PHE A 15 20.25 29.34 -17.08
N VAL A 16 20.47 28.07 -17.27
CA VAL A 16 19.45 27.05 -17.34
C VAL A 16 18.78 26.94 -15.96
N GLY A 17 17.51 27.20 -15.91
CA GLY A 17 16.66 26.90 -14.76
C GLY A 17 15.35 26.36 -15.33
N CYS A 18 15.21 25.06 -15.21
CA CYS A 18 13.97 24.36 -15.53
C CYS A 18 12.88 24.87 -14.61
N THR A 19 11.93 25.61 -15.15
CA THR A 19 10.66 25.89 -14.47
C THR A 19 9.55 25.40 -15.39
N GLU A 20 8.72 24.57 -14.83
CA GLU A 20 7.48 24.09 -15.45
C GLU A 20 6.71 25.27 -16.03
N LYS A 21 6.40 25.15 -17.31
CA LYS A 21 5.64 26.13 -18.03
C LYS A 21 4.17 25.89 -17.68
N GLU A 22 3.60 26.71 -16.80
CA GLU A 22 2.16 26.89 -16.74
C GLU A 22 1.69 27.23 -18.15
N THR A 23 0.86 26.40 -18.71
CA THR A 23 0.23 26.67 -20.00
C THR A 23 -0.82 27.74 -19.78
N GLN A 24 -0.47 28.99 -20.08
CA GLN A 24 -1.47 30.06 -20.19
C GLN A 24 -2.54 29.63 -21.21
N VAL A 25 -3.77 29.73 -20.78
CA VAL A 25 -4.93 29.50 -21.69
C VAL A 25 -5.09 30.72 -22.59
N GLU A 26 -4.76 30.54 -23.84
CA GLU A 26 -4.88 31.61 -24.84
C GLU A 26 -6.33 31.79 -25.34
N VAL A 27 -6.66 33.03 -25.75
CA VAL A 27 -7.95 33.32 -26.38
C VAL A 27 -8.08 32.58 -27.71
N SER A 28 -9.06 31.70 -27.80
CA SER A 28 -9.35 30.94 -29.03
C SER A 28 -10.26 31.68 -30.01
N SER A 29 -11.19 32.49 -29.50
CA SER A 29 -12.09 33.28 -30.33
C SER A 29 -12.68 34.48 -29.60
N VAL A 30 -13.02 35.51 -30.42
CA VAL A 30 -13.86 36.62 -30.03
C VAL A 30 -15.10 36.61 -30.93
N SER A 31 -16.25 36.86 -30.38
CA SER A 31 -17.50 37.01 -31.13
C SER A 31 -18.30 38.20 -30.64
N LEU A 32 -19.07 38.81 -31.53
CA LEU A 32 -20.01 39.88 -31.20
C LEU A 32 -21.44 39.35 -31.21
N ASN A 33 -22.30 39.97 -30.38
CA ASN A 33 -23.73 39.67 -30.33
C ASN A 33 -24.46 39.96 -31.65
N THR A 34 -23.85 40.74 -32.54
CA THR A 34 -24.35 40.99 -33.92
C THR A 34 -23.21 41.34 -34.87
N ALA A 35 -23.37 40.99 -36.16
CA ALA A 35 -22.39 41.28 -37.20
C ALA A 35 -22.74 42.60 -37.97
N THR A 36 -23.95 43.07 -37.86
CA THR A 36 -24.41 44.31 -38.57
C THR A 36 -25.42 45.07 -37.72
N ILE A 37 -25.34 46.40 -37.78
CA ILE A 37 -26.30 47.32 -37.16
C ILE A 37 -26.66 48.37 -38.20
N GLU A 38 -27.95 48.58 -38.36
CA GLU A 38 -28.44 49.73 -39.07
C GLU A 38 -29.02 50.72 -38.06
N MET A 39 -28.56 51.95 -38.12
CA MET A 39 -28.89 53.01 -37.17
C MET A 39 -29.26 54.31 -37.90
N VAL A 40 -30.06 55.15 -37.25
CA VAL A 40 -30.31 56.51 -37.65
C VAL A 40 -29.39 57.45 -36.87
N GLU A 41 -28.96 58.56 -37.46
CA GLU A 41 -28.09 59.55 -36.80
C GLU A 41 -28.59 59.90 -35.39
N GLY A 42 -27.74 59.72 -34.38
CA GLY A 42 -28.02 59.92 -32.96
C GLY A 42 -28.32 58.67 -32.13
N GLU A 43 -28.44 57.46 -32.73
CA GLU A 43 -28.70 56.23 -31.98
C GLU A 43 -27.47 55.68 -31.30
N THR A 44 -27.71 54.98 -30.21
CA THR A 44 -26.72 54.19 -29.52
C THR A 44 -27.12 52.74 -29.50
N PHE A 45 -26.11 51.85 -29.64
CA PHE A 45 -26.27 50.39 -29.60
C PHE A 45 -25.16 49.75 -28.81
N SER A 46 -25.50 48.81 -27.95
CA SER A 46 -24.49 48.07 -27.19
C SER A 46 -24.07 46.79 -27.89
N LEU A 47 -22.84 46.73 -28.31
CA LEU A 47 -22.17 45.53 -28.75
C LEU A 47 -21.56 44.83 -27.55
N VAL A 48 -21.74 43.55 -27.50
CA VAL A 48 -21.16 42.70 -26.45
C VAL A 48 -20.20 41.72 -27.11
N ALA A 49 -18.97 41.75 -26.67
CA ALA A 49 -17.95 40.81 -27.12
C ALA A 49 -17.89 39.61 -26.16
N THR A 50 -17.89 38.42 -26.71
CA THR A 50 -17.69 37.17 -25.98
C THR A 50 -16.32 36.58 -26.35
N VAL A 51 -15.51 36.35 -25.37
CA VAL A 51 -14.16 35.77 -25.50
C VAL A 51 -14.18 34.36 -24.97
N LEU A 52 -13.60 33.42 -25.68
CA LEU A 52 -13.51 32.02 -25.33
C LEU A 52 -12.05 31.51 -25.40
N PRO A 53 -11.68 30.57 -24.55
CA PRO A 53 -12.44 30.04 -23.40
C PRO A 53 -12.56 31.09 -22.27
N LYS A 54 -13.46 30.92 -21.34
CA LYS A 54 -13.76 31.93 -20.31
C LYS A 54 -12.63 32.14 -19.29
N ASP A 55 -11.74 31.21 -19.23
CA ASP A 55 -10.55 31.16 -18.36
C ASP A 55 -9.28 31.63 -19.10
N ALA A 56 -9.40 32.13 -20.31
CA ALA A 56 -8.27 32.71 -21.01
C ALA A 56 -7.82 34.03 -20.35
N GLU A 57 -6.51 34.17 -20.16
CA GLU A 57 -5.94 35.44 -19.69
C GLU A 57 -5.72 36.42 -20.83
N TYR A 58 -6.31 37.60 -20.74
CA TYR A 58 -6.13 38.70 -21.69
C TYR A 58 -6.38 40.06 -21.04
N ASP A 59 -5.75 41.10 -21.56
CA ASP A 59 -5.77 42.46 -20.99
C ASP A 59 -7.09 43.23 -21.23
N GLY A 60 -8.18 42.54 -21.54
CA GLY A 60 -9.48 43.13 -21.82
C GLY A 60 -9.81 43.23 -23.31
N VAL A 61 -11.06 43.60 -23.62
CA VAL A 61 -11.54 43.79 -25.01
C VAL A 61 -11.30 45.22 -25.45
N THR A 62 -10.57 45.42 -26.54
CA THR A 62 -10.38 46.73 -27.19
C THR A 62 -11.40 46.93 -28.32
N TRP A 63 -11.91 48.16 -28.47
CA TRP A 63 -12.92 48.52 -29.42
C TRP A 63 -12.40 49.63 -30.36
N ALA A 64 -12.67 49.48 -31.64
CA ALA A 64 -12.31 50.47 -32.63
C ALA A 64 -13.45 50.68 -33.65
N SER A 65 -13.62 51.90 -34.12
CA SER A 65 -14.48 52.22 -35.26
C SER A 65 -13.64 52.57 -36.49
N SER A 66 -13.98 52.02 -37.64
CA SER A 66 -13.33 52.34 -38.90
C SER A 66 -13.62 53.81 -39.36
N ASN A 67 -14.71 54.43 -38.85
CA ASN A 67 -15.06 55.80 -39.09
C ASN A 67 -15.86 56.36 -37.91
N ALA A 68 -15.17 56.96 -36.95
CA ALA A 68 -15.79 57.53 -35.76
C ALA A 68 -16.65 58.79 -36.03
N SER A 69 -16.55 59.40 -37.21
CA SER A 69 -17.45 60.51 -37.61
C SER A 69 -18.79 60.03 -38.14
N VAL A 70 -18.90 58.77 -38.52
CA VAL A 70 -20.15 58.09 -38.92
C VAL A 70 -20.76 57.35 -37.70
N ALA A 71 -19.96 56.54 -37.03
CA ALA A 71 -20.36 55.88 -35.81
C ALA A 71 -19.15 55.72 -34.87
N SER A 72 -19.25 56.15 -33.61
CA SER A 72 -18.24 55.98 -32.59
C SER A 72 -18.55 54.79 -31.70
N VAL A 73 -17.53 54.21 -31.07
CA VAL A 73 -17.69 53.16 -30.08
C VAL A 73 -16.91 53.46 -28.82
N ASN A 74 -17.52 53.26 -27.67
CA ASN A 74 -16.87 53.34 -26.39
C ASN A 74 -17.32 52.17 -25.50
N SER A 75 -16.38 51.32 -25.14
CA SER A 75 -16.62 50.13 -24.29
C SER A 75 -17.81 49.28 -24.78
N GLY A 76 -17.93 49.10 -26.13
CA GLY A 76 -19.01 48.35 -26.75
C GLY A 76 -20.28 49.16 -27.04
N THR A 77 -20.41 50.38 -26.55
CA THR A 77 -21.52 51.25 -26.91
C THR A 77 -21.21 52.00 -28.21
N VAL A 78 -21.97 51.73 -29.23
CA VAL A 78 -21.89 52.37 -30.56
C VAL A 78 -22.86 53.54 -30.60
N THR A 79 -22.41 54.69 -31.08
CA THR A 79 -23.24 55.90 -31.31
C THR A 79 -23.17 56.29 -32.75
N ALA A 80 -24.33 56.40 -33.41
CA ALA A 80 -24.47 56.86 -34.77
C ALA A 80 -24.40 58.41 -34.82
N ILE A 81 -23.48 59.00 -35.62
CA ILE A 81 -23.18 60.46 -35.61
C ILE A 81 -23.57 61.11 -36.86
N LYS A 82 -23.37 60.50 -37.99
CA LYS A 82 -23.64 61.06 -39.29
C LYS A 82 -23.92 59.97 -40.33
N GLU A 83 -24.71 60.28 -41.34
CA GLU A 83 -24.96 59.34 -42.43
C GLU A 83 -23.70 58.74 -43.02
N GLY A 84 -23.72 57.37 -43.19
CA GLY A 84 -22.60 56.62 -43.74
C GLY A 84 -22.56 55.20 -43.21
N THR A 85 -21.42 54.57 -43.42
CA THR A 85 -21.16 53.21 -42.92
C THR A 85 -19.84 53.18 -42.11
N ALA A 86 -19.84 52.56 -40.99
CA ALA A 86 -18.63 52.28 -40.16
C ALA A 86 -18.61 50.83 -39.72
N THR A 87 -17.41 50.28 -39.53
CA THR A 87 -17.19 48.93 -38.94
C THR A 87 -16.64 49.06 -37.55
N ILE A 88 -17.32 48.50 -36.61
CA ILE A 88 -16.85 48.39 -35.24
C ILE A 88 -16.11 47.05 -35.05
N THR A 89 -14.93 47.09 -34.51
CA THR A 89 -14.07 45.91 -34.24
C THR A 89 -13.84 45.76 -32.75
N ALA A 90 -14.06 44.58 -32.23
CA ALA A 90 -13.68 44.19 -30.89
C ALA A 90 -12.53 43.18 -30.98
N SER A 91 -11.47 43.38 -30.19
CA SER A 91 -10.29 42.49 -30.19
C SER A 91 -9.85 42.14 -28.79
N ALA A 92 -9.46 40.88 -28.59
CA ALA A 92 -8.89 40.37 -27.34
C ALA A 92 -7.92 39.21 -27.64
N GLY A 93 -6.75 39.17 -27.02
CA GLY A 93 -5.79 38.08 -27.18
C GLY A 93 -5.42 37.77 -28.64
N GLY A 94 -5.30 38.80 -29.48
CA GLY A 94 -4.97 38.62 -30.91
C GLY A 94 -6.13 38.12 -31.83
N LYS A 95 -7.32 37.92 -31.29
CA LYS A 95 -8.52 37.57 -32.01
C LYS A 95 -9.47 38.77 -32.11
N SER A 96 -10.25 38.85 -33.15
CA SER A 96 -11.18 39.96 -33.34
C SER A 96 -12.50 39.52 -33.99
N ALA A 97 -13.52 40.31 -33.74
CA ALA A 97 -14.82 40.23 -34.41
C ALA A 97 -15.29 41.61 -34.81
N THR A 98 -16.05 41.70 -35.90
CA THR A 98 -16.49 42.95 -36.46
C THR A 98 -18.01 43.05 -36.56
N CYS A 99 -18.52 44.28 -36.44
CA CYS A 99 -19.90 44.64 -36.68
C CYS A 99 -19.98 45.86 -37.62
N THR A 100 -20.74 45.78 -38.66
CA THR A 100 -20.96 46.90 -39.63
C THR A 100 -22.15 47.77 -39.20
N VAL A 101 -21.93 49.05 -39.10
CA VAL A 101 -22.94 50.07 -38.72
C VAL A 101 -23.24 50.95 -39.92
N LYS A 102 -24.52 51.12 -40.30
CA LYS A 102 -24.99 51.98 -41.43
C LYS A 102 -25.95 53.02 -40.90
N VAL A 103 -25.72 54.27 -41.26
CA VAL A 103 -26.49 55.47 -40.85
C VAL A 103 -27.07 56.23 -42.02
N SER A 104 -28.33 56.76 -41.94
CA SER A 104 -29.03 57.44 -43.03
C SER A 104 -29.81 58.72 -42.63
N THR A 105 -30.13 59.64 -43.61
CA THR A 105 -30.80 60.94 -43.43
C THR A 105 -32.18 61.10 -44.11
N LYS A 106 -32.85 62.19 -43.84
CA LYS A 106 -34.27 62.52 -44.10
C LYS A 106 -34.53 63.27 -45.43
N VAL A 107 -35.56 62.90 -46.12
CA VAL A 107 -35.96 63.54 -47.37
C VAL A 107 -37.40 64.14 -47.33
N VAL A 108 -37.60 65.23 -47.95
CA VAL A 108 -38.83 66.02 -47.94
C VAL A 108 -39.51 66.04 -49.33
N ALA A 109 -40.71 65.48 -49.49
CA ALA A 109 -41.59 65.68 -50.62
C ALA A 109 -43.01 65.18 -50.37
N VAL A 110 -44.02 65.89 -50.68
CA VAL A 110 -45.39 65.39 -50.70
C VAL A 110 -45.72 64.67 -52.01
N THR A 111 -44.76 64.45 -52.81
CA THR A 111 -44.82 63.42 -53.82
C THR A 111 -44.84 62.00 -53.26
N SER A 112 -44.52 61.88 -51.96
CA SER A 112 -44.61 60.62 -51.22
C SER A 112 -44.71 60.84 -49.70
N ILE A 113 -45.31 59.89 -48.99
CA ILE A 113 -45.16 59.74 -47.53
C ILE A 113 -44.23 58.61 -47.29
N THR A 114 -43.40 58.75 -46.26
CA THR A 114 -42.48 57.71 -45.83
C THR A 114 -42.61 57.55 -44.34
N LEU A 115 -42.49 56.29 -43.89
CA LEU A 115 -42.39 55.97 -42.47
C LEU A 115 -40.94 55.93 -42.08
N ASP A 116 -40.64 56.33 -40.85
CA ASP A 116 -39.32 56.17 -40.23
C ASP A 116 -38.96 54.67 -40.07
N LYS A 117 -40.02 53.82 -40.03
CA LYS A 117 -39.88 52.38 -39.91
C LYS A 117 -40.80 51.65 -40.85
N THR A 118 -40.28 50.79 -41.73
CA THR A 118 -41.03 49.91 -42.62
C THR A 118 -41.32 48.53 -41.98
N SER A 119 -40.66 48.23 -40.91
CA SER A 119 -40.93 47.06 -40.11
C SER A 119 -40.65 47.33 -38.63
N LEU A 120 -41.47 46.75 -37.77
CA LEU A 120 -41.32 46.71 -36.32
C LEU A 120 -41.33 45.30 -35.84
N SER A 121 -40.39 45.00 -34.97
CA SER A 121 -40.40 43.77 -34.18
C SER A 121 -40.62 44.16 -32.71
N MET A 122 -41.77 43.81 -32.19
CA MET A 122 -42.22 44.23 -30.85
C MET A 122 -42.55 43.00 -29.98
N LYS A 123 -42.44 43.17 -28.68
CA LYS A 123 -42.99 42.21 -27.74
C LYS A 123 -44.41 42.64 -27.36
N VAL A 124 -45.24 41.64 -27.02
CA VAL A 124 -46.57 41.93 -26.49
C VAL A 124 -46.46 42.90 -25.30
N GLY A 125 -47.29 43.98 -25.36
CA GLY A 125 -47.32 45.05 -24.36
C GLY A 125 -46.35 46.21 -24.65
N GLU A 126 -45.45 46.10 -25.60
CA GLU A 126 -44.56 47.18 -25.98
C GLU A 126 -45.33 48.20 -26.84
N THR A 127 -44.89 49.45 -26.81
CA THR A 127 -45.40 50.54 -27.64
C THR A 127 -44.20 51.14 -28.31
N GLU A 128 -44.38 51.43 -29.63
CA GLU A 128 -43.38 52.06 -30.45
C GLU A 128 -44.05 53.13 -31.31
N THR A 129 -43.37 54.22 -31.51
CA THR A 129 -43.93 55.29 -32.35
C THR A 129 -43.31 55.23 -33.74
N ILE A 130 -44.14 55.18 -34.76
CA ILE A 130 -43.78 55.36 -36.17
C ILE A 130 -44.03 56.79 -36.51
N THR A 131 -43.00 57.47 -36.96
CA THR A 131 -43.14 58.83 -37.48
C THR A 131 -43.31 58.79 -39.00
N VAL A 132 -44.27 59.50 -39.42
CA VAL A 132 -44.49 59.70 -40.88
C VAL A 132 -43.86 61.01 -41.31
N THR A 133 -43.08 60.96 -42.33
CA THR A 133 -42.57 62.13 -42.99
C THR A 133 -43.37 62.34 -44.25
N VAL A 134 -43.98 63.47 -44.31
CA VAL A 134 -44.72 63.91 -45.49
C VAL A 134 -43.83 64.84 -46.27
N ASN A 135 -43.44 64.46 -47.46
CA ASN A 135 -42.50 65.21 -48.33
C ASN A 135 -43.16 65.88 -49.54
N PRO A 136 -42.79 67.16 -49.87
CA PRO A 136 -41.78 67.98 -49.22
C PRO A 136 -42.28 68.64 -47.92
N ASP A 137 -41.33 69.16 -47.07
CA ASP A 137 -41.63 69.87 -45.83
C ASP A 137 -42.57 71.06 -45.95
N ASN A 138 -42.73 71.52 -47.13
CA ASN A 138 -43.71 72.56 -47.53
C ASN A 138 -45.03 71.98 -48.08
N ALA A 139 -45.26 70.70 -47.91
CA ALA A 139 -46.51 70.03 -48.21
C ALA A 139 -47.68 70.68 -47.46
N THR A 140 -48.67 70.95 -48.15
CA THR A 140 -49.79 71.76 -47.64
C THR A 140 -50.74 70.92 -46.76
N ASP A 141 -50.86 69.64 -46.98
CA ASP A 141 -51.59 68.70 -46.13
C ASP A 141 -50.69 67.62 -45.64
N LYS A 142 -50.53 67.54 -44.30
CA LYS A 142 -49.77 66.56 -43.58
C LYS A 142 -50.66 65.68 -42.66
N ASN A 143 -51.96 65.71 -42.89
CA ASN A 143 -52.86 64.89 -42.10
C ASN A 143 -52.71 63.45 -42.51
N VAL A 144 -52.29 62.67 -41.54
CA VAL A 144 -52.08 61.24 -41.71
C VAL A 144 -53.10 60.44 -40.93
N THR A 145 -53.76 59.53 -41.63
CA THR A 145 -54.62 58.52 -41.03
C THR A 145 -53.85 57.19 -40.85
N TRP A 146 -54.04 56.53 -39.74
CA TRP A 146 -53.38 55.32 -39.43
C TRP A 146 -54.39 54.16 -39.30
N THR A 147 -54.07 53.02 -39.88
CA THR A 147 -54.87 51.78 -39.75
C THR A 147 -53.98 50.59 -39.53
N SER A 148 -54.52 49.60 -38.88
CA SER A 148 -53.91 48.30 -38.70
C SER A 148 -54.66 47.23 -39.48
N SER A 149 -53.98 46.32 -40.13
CA SER A 149 -54.58 45.16 -40.81
C SER A 149 -55.16 44.13 -39.82
N ASP A 150 -54.69 44.14 -38.57
CA ASP A 150 -55.22 43.29 -37.47
C ASP A 150 -55.00 43.98 -36.13
N GLU A 151 -56.05 44.64 -35.61
CA GLU A 151 -55.98 45.30 -34.31
C GLU A 151 -55.93 44.36 -33.13
N SER A 152 -56.18 43.04 -33.32
CA SER A 152 -56.01 42.08 -32.30
C SER A 152 -54.49 41.74 -32.10
N VAL A 153 -53.68 42.02 -33.11
CA VAL A 153 -52.19 41.81 -33.05
C VAL A 153 -51.50 43.13 -32.70
N ALA A 154 -51.78 44.21 -33.42
CA ALA A 154 -51.21 45.54 -33.18
C ALA A 154 -52.21 46.65 -33.43
N LYS A 155 -52.38 47.54 -32.44
CA LYS A 155 -53.18 48.73 -32.54
C LYS A 155 -52.31 49.94 -32.89
N VAL A 156 -52.84 50.86 -33.62
CA VAL A 156 -52.16 52.13 -33.91
C VAL A 156 -53.09 53.33 -33.61
N ALA A 157 -52.52 54.34 -32.95
CA ALA A 157 -53.18 55.65 -32.76
C ALA A 157 -52.12 56.72 -32.88
N ASP A 158 -52.30 57.65 -33.85
CA ASP A 158 -51.36 58.76 -34.15
C ASP A 158 -49.88 58.30 -34.28
N GLY A 159 -49.70 57.22 -35.01
CA GLY A 159 -48.36 56.62 -35.20
C GLY A 159 -47.82 55.83 -34.04
N LYS A 160 -48.47 55.83 -32.85
CA LYS A 160 -48.08 55.00 -31.75
C LYS A 160 -48.67 53.62 -31.93
N VAL A 161 -47.82 52.65 -32.18
CA VAL A 161 -48.15 51.24 -32.32
C VAL A 161 -48.08 50.57 -30.92
N THR A 162 -49.12 49.82 -30.62
CA THR A 162 -49.18 49.00 -29.37
C THR A 162 -49.29 47.54 -29.75
N ALA A 163 -48.34 46.73 -29.32
CA ALA A 163 -48.34 45.27 -29.49
C ALA A 163 -49.33 44.60 -28.54
N VAL A 164 -50.36 43.92 -29.04
CA VAL A 164 -51.45 43.34 -28.23
C VAL A 164 -51.32 41.83 -28.08
N LYS A 165 -51.11 41.13 -29.19
CA LYS A 165 -50.99 39.67 -29.26
C LYS A 165 -49.96 39.24 -30.28
N SER A 166 -49.32 38.11 -30.09
CA SER A 166 -48.37 37.58 -31.07
C SER A 166 -49.01 37.36 -32.45
N GLY A 167 -48.31 37.78 -33.49
CA GLY A 167 -48.76 37.66 -34.84
C GLY A 167 -48.09 38.70 -35.76
N LYS A 168 -48.63 38.87 -36.92
CA LYS A 168 -48.18 39.86 -37.87
C LYS A 168 -49.37 40.82 -38.24
N ALA A 169 -49.10 42.09 -38.27
CA ALA A 169 -50.02 43.09 -38.73
C ALA A 169 -49.25 44.08 -39.57
N THR A 170 -49.93 44.76 -40.50
CA THR A 170 -49.40 45.88 -41.29
C THR A 170 -50.05 47.16 -40.79
N ILE A 171 -49.22 48.07 -40.33
CA ILE A 171 -49.65 49.44 -40.03
C ILE A 171 -49.51 50.28 -41.31
N THR A 172 -50.58 50.86 -41.70
CA THR A 172 -50.61 51.71 -42.88
C THR A 172 -50.89 53.18 -42.48
N ALA A 173 -49.96 54.04 -42.81
CA ALA A 173 -50.14 55.50 -42.82
C ALA A 173 -50.65 55.94 -44.19
N LYS A 174 -51.66 56.71 -44.19
CA LYS A 174 -52.22 57.28 -45.44
C LYS A 174 -52.33 58.77 -45.29
N CYS A 175 -51.76 59.49 -46.25
CA CYS A 175 -51.90 60.93 -46.46
C CYS A 175 -52.34 61.16 -47.88
N GLU A 176 -53.53 61.71 -48.06
CA GLU A 176 -54.21 61.82 -49.37
C GLU A 176 -54.26 60.45 -50.07
N ASP A 177 -53.69 60.35 -51.28
CA ASP A 177 -53.60 59.13 -52.08
C ASP A 177 -52.31 58.36 -51.87
N LYS A 178 -51.41 58.85 -51.02
CA LYS A 178 -50.14 58.19 -50.71
C LYS A 178 -50.29 57.37 -49.50
N THR A 179 -49.74 56.16 -49.55
CA THR A 179 -49.68 55.21 -48.45
C THR A 179 -48.26 54.79 -48.20
N ALA A 180 -47.97 54.57 -46.95
CA ALA A 180 -46.73 53.93 -46.52
C ALA A 180 -47.06 52.86 -45.42
N GLU A 181 -46.41 51.75 -45.54
CA GLU A 181 -46.71 50.61 -44.69
C GLU A 181 -45.52 50.25 -43.84
N CYS A 182 -45.82 49.81 -42.59
CA CYS A 182 -44.88 49.24 -41.69
C CYS A 182 -45.35 47.82 -41.26
N ALA A 183 -44.56 46.83 -41.60
CA ALA A 183 -44.85 45.48 -41.20
C ALA A 183 -44.50 45.30 -39.69
N VAL A 184 -45.49 44.97 -38.88
CA VAL A 184 -45.32 44.74 -37.43
C VAL A 184 -45.34 43.26 -37.18
N THR A 185 -44.28 42.79 -36.60
CA THR A 185 -44.22 41.43 -36.03
C THR A 185 -44.20 41.51 -34.51
N VAL A 186 -45.25 41.00 -33.90
CA VAL A 186 -45.37 40.94 -32.43
C VAL A 186 -44.98 39.55 -31.96
N THR A 187 -44.14 39.54 -31.02
CA THR A 187 -43.65 38.29 -30.44
C THR A 187 -43.91 38.24 -28.92
N VAL A 188 -44.18 37.08 -28.42
CA VAL A 188 -44.12 36.78 -27.01
C VAL A 188 -42.76 36.15 -26.74
N PRO A 189 -41.88 36.85 -26.03
CA PRO A 189 -40.55 36.30 -25.77
C PRO A 189 -40.63 35.09 -24.84
N THR A 190 -39.69 34.19 -24.98
CA THR A 190 -39.48 33.11 -24.05
C THR A 190 -39.12 33.68 -22.66
N GLY A 191 -39.93 33.41 -21.67
CA GLY A 191 -39.74 33.85 -20.27
C GLY A 191 -38.80 32.95 -19.52
N SER A 192 -39.00 31.63 -19.66
CA SER A 192 -38.14 30.61 -19.01
C SER A 192 -38.11 29.31 -19.81
N VAL A 193 -37.04 28.59 -19.61
CA VAL A 193 -36.88 27.18 -20.00
C VAL A 193 -36.60 26.39 -18.71
N THR A 194 -37.25 25.25 -18.53
CA THR A 194 -36.99 24.33 -17.42
C THR A 194 -36.85 22.91 -17.93
N LEU A 195 -36.09 22.08 -17.21
CA LEU A 195 -35.97 20.67 -17.49
C LEU A 195 -36.70 19.84 -16.40
N ASP A 196 -37.19 18.67 -16.79
CA ASP A 196 -37.79 17.68 -15.91
C ASP A 196 -36.80 17.07 -14.93
N LYS A 197 -35.49 17.11 -15.28
CA LYS A 197 -34.38 16.60 -14.44
C LYS A 197 -33.21 17.57 -14.49
N THR A 198 -32.59 17.80 -13.31
CA THR A 198 -31.39 18.65 -13.17
C THR A 198 -30.11 17.82 -13.09
N SER A 199 -30.23 16.50 -12.91
CA SER A 199 -29.11 15.56 -12.92
C SER A 199 -29.53 14.20 -13.47
N LEU A 200 -28.58 13.51 -14.13
CA LEU A 200 -28.70 12.14 -14.61
C LEU A 200 -27.42 11.36 -14.28
N SER A 201 -27.59 10.11 -13.90
CA SER A 201 -26.47 9.16 -13.81
C SER A 201 -26.76 7.99 -14.75
N LEU A 202 -25.90 7.77 -15.72
CA LEU A 202 -26.07 6.77 -16.79
C LEU A 202 -24.83 5.88 -16.88
N ALA A 203 -25.01 4.60 -17.13
CA ALA A 203 -23.90 3.76 -17.55
C ALA A 203 -23.54 4.04 -19.01
N VAL A 204 -22.28 3.82 -19.39
CA VAL A 204 -21.85 3.91 -20.79
C VAL A 204 -22.75 3.03 -21.67
N GLY A 205 -23.29 3.62 -22.75
CA GLY A 205 -24.25 2.99 -23.67
C GLY A 205 -25.71 3.16 -23.27
N GLU A 206 -26.03 3.62 -22.09
CA GLU A 206 -27.41 3.92 -21.68
C GLU A 206 -27.90 5.24 -22.27
N THR A 207 -29.22 5.35 -22.38
CA THR A 207 -29.90 6.54 -22.86
C THR A 207 -30.98 6.99 -21.89
N ALA A 208 -31.19 8.32 -21.81
CA ALA A 208 -32.27 8.90 -21.03
C ALA A 208 -32.93 10.04 -21.80
N GLN A 209 -34.20 10.25 -21.58
CA GLN A 209 -34.94 11.38 -22.15
C GLN A 209 -35.00 12.55 -21.15
N LEU A 210 -34.62 13.74 -21.60
CA LEU A 210 -34.85 15.01 -20.94
C LEU A 210 -36.00 15.73 -21.67
N THR A 211 -36.90 16.34 -20.91
CA THR A 211 -38.00 17.12 -21.42
C THR A 211 -37.83 18.58 -21.02
N ALA A 212 -37.77 19.47 -22.01
CA ALA A 212 -37.72 20.91 -21.79
C ALA A 212 -39.13 21.51 -21.86
N THR A 213 -39.45 22.34 -20.89
CA THR A 213 -40.69 23.13 -20.85
C THR A 213 -40.37 24.59 -21.05
N VAL A 214 -40.96 25.20 -22.07
CA VAL A 214 -40.80 26.60 -22.41
C VAL A 214 -42.03 27.35 -21.94
N LYS A 215 -41.84 28.43 -21.18
CA LYS A 215 -42.91 29.32 -20.71
C LYS A 215 -42.63 30.76 -21.16
N PRO A 216 -43.67 31.57 -21.37
CA PRO A 216 -45.09 31.22 -21.29
C PRO A 216 -45.55 30.29 -22.42
N ASP A 217 -46.73 29.68 -22.28
CA ASP A 217 -47.24 28.67 -23.21
C ASP A 217 -47.53 29.23 -24.60
N ASP A 218 -47.69 30.55 -24.73
CA ASP A 218 -47.89 31.29 -25.97
C ASP A 218 -46.61 31.93 -26.51
N ALA A 219 -45.43 31.61 -25.96
CA ALA A 219 -44.17 32.09 -26.51
C ALA A 219 -44.07 31.82 -28.00
N THR A 220 -43.61 32.84 -28.75
CA THR A 220 -43.56 32.81 -30.23
C THR A 220 -42.54 31.79 -30.74
N ASP A 221 -41.40 31.72 -30.08
CA ASP A 221 -40.39 30.71 -30.37
C ASP A 221 -40.35 29.72 -29.18
N LYS A 222 -40.59 28.47 -29.49
CA LYS A 222 -40.50 27.34 -28.58
C LYS A 222 -39.49 26.32 -29.03
N THR A 223 -38.70 26.67 -30.03
CA THR A 223 -37.68 25.77 -30.57
C THR A 223 -36.56 25.61 -29.55
N VAL A 224 -36.46 24.42 -28.98
CA VAL A 224 -35.41 24.09 -28.02
C VAL A 224 -34.17 23.56 -28.75
N VAL A 225 -33.07 24.26 -28.57
CA VAL A 225 -31.75 23.82 -29.03
C VAL A 225 -31.06 23.12 -27.87
N TRP A 226 -30.61 21.92 -28.14
CA TRP A 226 -29.91 21.09 -27.17
C TRP A 226 -28.42 21.07 -27.47
N THR A 227 -27.60 21.18 -26.42
CA THR A 227 -26.13 21.08 -26.51
C THR A 227 -25.57 20.29 -25.35
N SER A 228 -24.46 19.61 -25.58
CA SER A 228 -23.63 19.02 -24.57
C SER A 228 -22.35 19.84 -24.40
N SER A 229 -21.88 20.04 -23.17
CA SER A 229 -20.60 20.71 -22.92
C SER A 229 -19.41 19.83 -23.30
N ASP A 230 -19.62 18.50 -23.35
CA ASP A 230 -18.65 17.53 -23.85
C ASP A 230 -19.39 16.35 -24.51
N GLU A 231 -19.48 16.41 -25.85
CA GLU A 231 -20.14 15.38 -26.65
C GLU A 231 -19.41 14.04 -26.64
N SER A 232 -18.13 14.03 -26.27
CA SER A 232 -17.40 12.77 -26.11
C SER A 232 -17.84 11.98 -24.87
N VAL A 233 -18.40 12.65 -23.86
CA VAL A 233 -18.95 12.04 -22.64
C VAL A 233 -20.41 11.65 -22.88
N ALA A 234 -21.26 12.57 -23.30
CA ALA A 234 -22.62 12.28 -23.69
C ALA A 234 -23.10 13.24 -24.78
N GLU A 235 -23.73 12.69 -25.79
CA GLU A 235 -24.43 13.45 -26.86
C GLU A 235 -25.89 13.65 -26.47
N VAL A 236 -26.51 14.70 -27.09
CA VAL A 236 -27.94 14.94 -26.94
C VAL A 236 -28.58 15.25 -28.28
N ILE A 237 -29.64 14.55 -28.62
CA ILE A 237 -30.43 14.77 -29.83
C ILE A 237 -31.92 14.86 -29.44
N ASN A 238 -32.54 16.01 -29.61
CA ASN A 238 -33.96 16.23 -29.28
C ASN A 238 -34.30 15.84 -27.84
N GLY A 239 -33.39 16.14 -26.90
CA GLY A 239 -33.52 15.79 -25.47
C GLY A 239 -33.19 14.35 -25.10
N LYS A 240 -32.96 13.46 -26.09
CA LYS A 240 -32.44 12.11 -25.85
C LYS A 240 -30.94 12.21 -25.62
N VAL A 241 -30.53 11.94 -24.40
CA VAL A 241 -29.13 11.86 -23.95
C VAL A 241 -28.63 10.44 -24.16
N THR A 242 -27.47 10.29 -24.80
CA THR A 242 -26.77 9.00 -24.99
C THR A 242 -25.43 9.09 -24.31
N ALA A 243 -25.16 8.19 -23.35
CA ALA A 243 -23.92 8.12 -22.61
C ALA A 243 -22.83 7.37 -23.41
N LEU A 244 -21.72 8.04 -23.76
CA LEU A 244 -20.68 7.49 -24.64
C LEU A 244 -19.42 7.08 -23.89
N LYS A 245 -18.95 7.91 -22.93
CA LYS A 245 -17.70 7.70 -22.22
C LYS A 245 -17.85 8.20 -20.78
N SER A 246 -17.19 7.52 -19.84
CA SER A 246 -17.21 7.92 -18.43
C SER A 246 -16.67 9.34 -18.24
N GLY A 247 -17.38 10.12 -17.45
CA GLY A 247 -17.08 11.52 -17.19
C GLY A 247 -18.32 12.28 -16.74
N THR A 248 -18.23 13.60 -16.69
CA THR A 248 -19.35 14.48 -16.38
C THR A 248 -19.45 15.53 -17.46
N THR A 249 -20.65 15.73 -17.99
CA THR A 249 -20.98 16.77 -18.96
C THR A 249 -22.25 17.47 -18.55
N THR A 250 -22.48 18.67 -19.08
CA THR A 250 -23.72 19.42 -18.86
C THR A 250 -24.51 19.47 -20.14
N ILE A 251 -25.73 18.96 -20.11
CA ILE A 251 -26.70 19.13 -21.20
C ILE A 251 -27.48 20.41 -20.97
N THR A 252 -27.46 21.25 -21.97
CA THR A 252 -28.15 22.55 -21.94
C THR A 252 -29.28 22.58 -22.98
N ALA A 253 -30.48 22.92 -22.53
CA ALA A 253 -31.62 23.23 -23.36
C ALA A 253 -31.77 24.77 -23.49
N ARG A 254 -31.75 25.31 -24.68
CA ARG A 254 -31.88 26.77 -24.93
C ARG A 254 -33.07 27.10 -25.82
N CYS A 255 -33.77 28.15 -25.47
CA CYS A 255 -34.84 28.72 -26.30
C CYS A 255 -34.96 30.21 -26.00
N GLY A 256 -35.00 31.07 -27.04
CA GLY A 256 -35.25 32.51 -26.91
C GLY A 256 -34.29 33.24 -25.94
N GLY A 257 -33.03 32.82 -25.84
CA GLY A 257 -32.02 33.40 -24.93
C GLY A 257 -32.12 32.94 -23.49
N LYS A 258 -33.05 32.02 -23.16
CA LYS A 258 -33.15 31.34 -21.87
C LYS A 258 -32.57 29.95 -21.96
N SER A 259 -32.09 29.43 -20.85
CA SER A 259 -31.50 28.07 -20.77
C SER A 259 -31.84 27.37 -19.46
N ALA A 260 -31.82 26.05 -19.53
CA ALA A 260 -31.84 25.16 -18.37
C ALA A 260 -30.80 24.05 -18.56
N GLU A 261 -30.23 23.57 -17.46
CA GLU A 261 -29.12 22.66 -17.50
C GLU A 261 -29.41 21.37 -16.70
N CYS A 262 -28.87 20.28 -17.18
CA CYS A 262 -28.85 18.99 -16.52
C CYS A 262 -27.42 18.46 -16.47
N ILE A 263 -26.92 18.16 -15.27
CA ILE A 263 -25.62 17.55 -15.11
C ILE A 263 -25.75 16.05 -15.40
N VAL A 264 -24.98 15.54 -16.34
CA VAL A 264 -24.96 14.12 -16.71
C VAL A 264 -23.64 13.51 -16.26
N THR A 265 -23.73 12.57 -15.34
CA THR A 265 -22.58 11.75 -14.92
C THR A 265 -22.67 10.41 -15.60
N VAL A 266 -21.70 10.10 -16.44
CA VAL A 266 -21.58 8.81 -17.11
C VAL A 266 -20.58 7.94 -16.36
N ILE A 267 -21.02 6.74 -16.00
CA ILE A 267 -20.22 5.78 -15.25
C ILE A 267 -19.96 4.51 -16.08
N VAL A 268 -18.84 3.89 -15.84
CA VAL A 268 -18.59 2.50 -16.22
C VAL A 268 -18.83 1.66 -14.97
N PRO A 269 -19.91 0.89 -14.91
CA PRO A 269 -20.19 0.06 -13.74
C PRO A 269 -19.18 -1.07 -13.58
N VAL A 270 -18.97 -1.51 -12.36
CA VAL A 270 -18.23 -2.73 -12.08
C VAL A 270 -19.04 -3.94 -12.57
N SER A 271 -18.41 -4.83 -13.31
CA SER A 271 -19.02 -6.08 -13.80
C SER A 271 -18.60 -7.31 -13.01
N SER A 272 -17.40 -7.29 -12.41
CA SER A 272 -16.96 -8.37 -11.54
C SER A 272 -15.92 -7.88 -10.52
N VAL A 273 -15.93 -8.51 -9.36
CA VAL A 273 -14.89 -8.46 -8.34
C VAL A 273 -14.38 -9.89 -8.17
N ASN A 274 -13.09 -10.10 -8.19
CA ASN A 274 -12.47 -11.41 -8.01
C ASN A 274 -11.32 -11.31 -7.03
N LEU A 275 -11.10 -12.34 -6.24
CA LEU A 275 -9.92 -12.51 -5.40
C LEU A 275 -8.92 -13.45 -6.07
N ASP A 276 -7.64 -13.32 -5.73
CA ASP A 276 -6.56 -14.19 -6.22
C ASP A 276 -6.69 -15.64 -5.71
N ARG A 277 -7.44 -15.83 -4.63
CA ARG A 277 -7.75 -17.14 -4.04
C ARG A 277 -9.10 -17.15 -3.33
N ASN A 278 -9.72 -18.34 -3.23
CA ASN A 278 -11.03 -18.54 -2.61
C ASN A 278 -10.92 -19.16 -1.21
N ASP A 279 -9.76 -19.75 -0.91
CA ASP A 279 -9.45 -20.37 0.38
C ASP A 279 -8.10 -19.87 0.89
N LEU A 280 -8.01 -19.72 2.20
CA LEU A 280 -6.81 -19.27 2.90
C LEU A 280 -6.74 -19.97 4.25
N MET A 281 -5.62 -20.60 4.54
CA MET A 281 -5.36 -21.21 5.83
C MET A 281 -4.22 -20.44 6.51
N LEU A 282 -4.44 -19.97 7.73
CA LEU A 282 -3.47 -19.18 8.49
C LEU A 282 -3.36 -19.67 9.93
N PRO A 283 -2.15 -19.83 10.45
CA PRO A 283 -1.96 -19.96 11.89
C PRO A 283 -2.38 -18.70 12.64
N VAL A 284 -2.86 -18.85 13.87
CA VAL A 284 -3.14 -17.72 14.75
C VAL A 284 -1.93 -16.78 14.84
N GLY A 285 -2.16 -15.49 14.68
CA GLY A 285 -1.14 -14.44 14.68
C GLY A 285 -0.48 -14.17 13.34
N ASP A 286 -0.70 -15.01 12.33
CA ASP A 286 -0.19 -14.78 10.97
C ASP A 286 -1.11 -13.86 10.17
N ALA A 287 -0.55 -13.31 9.10
CA ALA A 287 -1.28 -12.47 8.16
C ALA A 287 -0.95 -12.85 6.71
N ALA A 288 -1.92 -12.64 5.84
CA ALA A 288 -1.75 -12.77 4.39
C ALA A 288 -2.55 -11.70 3.66
N THR A 289 -2.09 -11.33 2.47
CA THR A 289 -2.78 -10.35 1.64
C THR A 289 -3.59 -11.04 0.55
N LEU A 290 -4.87 -10.70 0.47
CA LEU A 290 -5.74 -11.05 -0.65
C LEU A 290 -5.64 -9.96 -1.72
N ILE A 291 -5.41 -10.36 -2.96
CA ILE A 291 -5.35 -9.45 -4.11
C ILE A 291 -6.71 -9.44 -4.80
N VAL A 292 -7.33 -8.26 -4.84
CA VAL A 292 -8.62 -8.08 -5.51
C VAL A 292 -8.42 -7.57 -6.93
N LYS A 293 -9.18 -8.12 -7.88
CA LYS A 293 -9.26 -7.67 -9.28
C LYS A 293 -10.69 -7.21 -9.56
N VAL A 294 -10.82 -5.94 -9.93
CA VAL A 294 -12.10 -5.32 -10.28
C VAL A 294 -12.15 -5.14 -11.80
N LYS A 295 -13.20 -5.62 -12.44
CA LYS A 295 -13.42 -5.46 -13.88
C LYS A 295 -14.72 -4.67 -14.15
N PRO A 296 -14.77 -3.93 -15.28
CA PRO A 296 -13.67 -3.71 -16.21
C PRO A 296 -12.58 -2.79 -15.62
N ASP A 297 -11.40 -2.78 -16.23
CA ASP A 297 -10.25 -2.03 -15.70
C ASP A 297 -10.46 -0.51 -15.72
N ASN A 298 -11.39 -0.01 -16.52
CA ASN A 298 -11.83 1.38 -16.61
C ASN A 298 -13.10 1.68 -15.80
N ALA A 299 -13.53 0.80 -14.87
CA ALA A 299 -14.68 1.08 -14.01
C ALA A 299 -14.49 2.40 -13.24
N THR A 300 -15.56 3.20 -13.17
CA THR A 300 -15.52 4.56 -12.61
C THR A 300 -15.23 4.60 -11.13
N SER A 301 -15.75 3.62 -10.39
CA SER A 301 -15.45 3.45 -8.96
C SER A 301 -14.88 2.05 -8.74
N LYS A 302 -13.71 2.00 -8.09
CA LYS A 302 -13.03 0.75 -7.71
C LYS A 302 -12.75 0.70 -6.21
N ASN A 303 -13.44 1.52 -5.44
CA ASN A 303 -13.29 1.51 -3.99
C ASN A 303 -13.79 0.19 -3.44
N VAL A 304 -12.86 -0.63 -2.96
CA VAL A 304 -13.16 -1.94 -2.40
C VAL A 304 -13.46 -1.80 -0.90
N ALA A 305 -14.65 -2.23 -0.51
CA ALA A 305 -14.99 -2.43 0.89
C ALA A 305 -14.65 -3.87 1.28
N TRP A 306 -13.97 -4.01 2.41
CA TRP A 306 -13.58 -5.29 2.97
C TRP A 306 -14.37 -5.57 4.24
N SER A 307 -14.77 -6.81 4.43
CA SER A 307 -15.46 -7.25 5.64
C SER A 307 -15.08 -8.68 6.00
N SER A 308 -15.20 -8.99 7.29
CA SER A 308 -15.09 -10.34 7.82
C SER A 308 -16.43 -10.78 8.39
N SER A 309 -16.83 -12.03 8.15
CA SER A 309 -18.02 -12.61 8.77
C SER A 309 -17.84 -12.85 10.28
N ASN A 310 -16.58 -12.91 10.73
CA ASN A 310 -16.24 -13.10 12.15
C ASN A 310 -14.87 -12.48 12.48
N GLU A 311 -14.86 -11.25 12.93
CA GLU A 311 -13.64 -10.52 13.29
C GLU A 311 -12.92 -11.09 14.52
N SER A 312 -13.59 -11.88 15.33
CA SER A 312 -12.94 -12.59 16.46
C SER A 312 -12.05 -13.75 15.97
N VAL A 313 -12.28 -14.24 14.74
CA VAL A 313 -11.49 -15.29 14.09
C VAL A 313 -10.46 -14.71 13.14
N ALA A 314 -10.89 -13.85 12.23
CA ALA A 314 -9.99 -13.19 11.28
C ALA A 314 -10.47 -11.77 10.99
N THR A 315 -9.57 -10.80 11.03
CA THR A 315 -9.83 -9.41 10.63
C THR A 315 -9.27 -9.14 9.24
N VAL A 316 -9.81 -8.11 8.58
CA VAL A 316 -9.30 -7.67 7.28
C VAL A 316 -9.20 -6.15 7.20
N LYS A 317 -8.11 -5.65 6.67
CA LYS A 317 -7.93 -4.23 6.36
C LYS A 317 -7.15 -4.08 5.06
N ASN A 318 -7.79 -3.43 4.07
CA ASN A 318 -7.19 -3.22 2.72
C ASN A 318 -6.65 -4.51 2.09
N GLY A 319 -7.38 -5.63 2.25
CA GLY A 319 -6.97 -6.94 1.76
C GLY A 319 -5.99 -7.70 2.65
N ASN A 320 -5.37 -7.06 3.64
CA ASN A 320 -4.53 -7.76 4.61
C ASN A 320 -5.42 -8.45 5.65
N VAL A 321 -5.41 -9.76 5.62
CA VAL A 321 -6.13 -10.66 6.54
C VAL A 321 -5.21 -11.03 7.69
N VAL A 322 -5.66 -10.85 8.92
CA VAL A 322 -4.93 -11.23 10.13
C VAL A 322 -5.71 -12.30 10.89
N ALA A 323 -5.06 -13.41 11.16
CA ALA A 323 -5.62 -14.52 11.93
C ALA A 323 -5.59 -14.22 13.44
N VAL A 324 -6.74 -14.13 14.08
CA VAL A 324 -6.89 -13.72 15.49
C VAL A 324 -7.06 -14.92 16.41
N LYS A 325 -7.96 -15.83 16.09
CA LYS A 325 -8.33 -16.99 16.92
C LYS A 325 -8.74 -18.15 16.02
N GLU A 326 -8.47 -19.36 16.46
CA GLU A 326 -8.88 -20.60 15.78
C GLU A 326 -10.37 -20.60 15.43
N GLY A 327 -10.70 -20.96 14.18
CA GLY A 327 -12.06 -21.00 13.67
C GLY A 327 -12.12 -20.74 12.17
N GLU A 328 -13.32 -20.48 11.67
CA GLU A 328 -13.58 -20.14 10.28
C GLU A 328 -14.20 -18.74 10.17
N ALA A 329 -13.79 -17.99 9.17
CA ALA A 329 -14.38 -16.72 8.77
C ALA A 329 -14.42 -16.61 7.24
N ILE A 330 -15.36 -15.83 6.73
CA ILE A 330 -15.43 -15.47 5.31
C ILE A 330 -14.98 -14.02 5.20
N ILE A 331 -13.93 -13.79 4.45
CA ILE A 331 -13.48 -12.45 4.08
C ILE A 331 -14.11 -12.08 2.74
N SER A 332 -14.78 -10.94 2.70
CA SER A 332 -15.46 -10.44 1.51
C SER A 332 -14.85 -9.12 1.04
N ALA A 333 -14.65 -9.00 -0.26
CA ALA A 333 -14.30 -7.78 -0.96
C ALA A 333 -15.47 -7.35 -1.83
N SER A 334 -15.99 -6.15 -1.68
CA SER A 334 -17.13 -5.66 -2.45
C SER A 334 -16.91 -4.28 -3.05
N VAL A 335 -17.50 -4.07 -4.23
CA VAL A 335 -17.62 -2.76 -4.89
C VAL A 335 -19.10 -2.59 -5.28
N GLY A 336 -19.80 -1.69 -4.59
CA GLY A 336 -21.26 -1.61 -4.71
C GLY A 336 -21.92 -2.93 -4.30
N ASN A 337 -22.73 -3.49 -5.19
CA ASN A 337 -23.46 -4.75 -4.94
C ASN A 337 -22.71 -6.01 -5.45
N ILE A 338 -21.51 -5.85 -5.99
CA ILE A 338 -20.73 -6.97 -6.53
C ILE A 338 -19.63 -7.33 -5.55
N SER A 339 -19.52 -8.60 -5.19
CA SER A 339 -18.56 -9.07 -4.20
C SER A 339 -17.89 -10.38 -4.61
N ALA A 340 -16.73 -10.61 -4.03
CA ALA A 340 -16.03 -11.88 -4.01
C ALA A 340 -15.65 -12.24 -2.57
N SER A 341 -15.53 -13.53 -2.28
CA SER A 341 -15.22 -13.99 -0.93
C SER A 341 -14.10 -15.03 -0.93
N CYS A 342 -13.38 -15.07 0.19
CA CYS A 342 -12.37 -16.06 0.50
C CYS A 342 -12.72 -16.69 1.84
N LYS A 343 -12.78 -18.04 1.88
CA LYS A 343 -12.90 -18.78 3.13
C LYS A 343 -11.56 -18.76 3.86
N VAL A 344 -11.53 -18.25 5.07
CA VAL A 344 -10.33 -18.23 5.91
C VAL A 344 -10.51 -19.23 7.05
N VAL A 345 -9.61 -20.19 7.11
CA VAL A 345 -9.51 -21.15 8.22
C VAL A 345 -8.32 -20.75 9.07
N VAL A 346 -8.58 -20.31 10.27
CA VAL A 346 -7.54 -19.99 11.25
C VAL A 346 -7.28 -21.22 12.10
N ILE A 347 -6.02 -21.66 12.09
CA ILE A 347 -5.60 -22.86 12.78
C ILE A 347 -4.72 -22.54 14.00
N ASN A 348 -4.80 -23.40 15.02
CA ASN A 348 -3.97 -23.30 16.20
C ASN A 348 -2.48 -23.45 15.83
N THR A 349 -1.61 -22.63 16.41
CA THR A 349 -0.16 -22.68 16.19
C THR A 349 0.46 -24.03 16.60
N ASN A 350 -0.19 -24.76 17.50
CA ASN A 350 0.24 -26.13 17.88
C ASN A 350 0.03 -27.17 16.77
N ARG A 351 -0.68 -26.82 15.71
CA ARG A 351 -0.88 -27.66 14.52
C ARG A 351 0.03 -27.27 13.36
N VAL A 352 1.07 -26.46 13.61
CA VAL A 352 1.91 -25.89 12.56
C VAL A 352 3.37 -25.96 12.93
N ILE A 353 4.19 -26.52 12.04
CA ILE A 353 5.64 -26.38 12.07
C ILE A 353 6.06 -25.41 10.96
N LYS A 354 6.59 -24.25 11.35
CA LYS A 354 7.21 -23.31 10.41
C LYS A 354 8.70 -23.60 10.28
N TYR A 355 9.23 -23.48 9.08
CA TYR A 355 10.65 -23.68 8.82
C TYR A 355 11.20 -22.73 7.76
N THR A 356 12.51 -22.56 7.74
CA THR A 356 13.20 -21.97 6.60
C THR A 356 14.18 -22.97 6.00
N ALA A 357 14.27 -22.99 4.67
CA ALA A 357 15.11 -23.94 3.96
C ALA A 357 15.52 -23.41 2.57
N LYS A 358 16.46 -24.11 1.92
CA LYS A 358 16.81 -23.84 0.51
C LYS A 358 15.83 -24.46 -0.49
N SER A 359 15.08 -25.45 -0.07
CA SER A 359 14.04 -26.14 -0.84
C SER A 359 12.95 -26.62 0.09
N VAL A 360 11.81 -27.07 -0.45
CA VAL A 360 10.77 -27.70 0.37
C VAL A 360 11.35 -28.83 1.20
N VAL A 361 11.05 -28.83 2.50
CA VAL A 361 11.49 -29.88 3.43
C VAL A 361 10.39 -30.93 3.54
N THR A 362 10.67 -32.12 3.02
CA THR A 362 9.78 -33.27 3.22
C THR A 362 10.26 -34.05 4.45
N PRO A 363 9.46 -34.16 5.51
CA PRO A 363 9.82 -34.98 6.66
C PRO A 363 10.15 -36.42 6.22
N PHE A 364 11.25 -36.94 6.77
CA PHE A 364 11.70 -38.31 6.45
C PHE A 364 10.70 -39.36 7.00
N ASN A 365 10.20 -39.11 8.21
CA ASN A 365 9.14 -39.91 8.81
C ASN A 365 7.93 -39.01 9.05
N GLN A 366 6.91 -39.16 8.20
CA GLN A 366 5.70 -38.32 8.23
C GLN A 366 4.76 -38.66 9.40
N ASP A 367 4.89 -39.85 10.00
CA ASP A 367 4.07 -40.31 11.13
C ASP A 367 4.66 -39.95 12.49
N ALA A 368 5.83 -39.26 12.50
CA ALA A 368 6.60 -38.99 13.71
C ALA A 368 6.13 -37.73 14.50
N PHE A 369 4.90 -37.28 14.33
CA PHE A 369 4.45 -36.01 14.91
C PHE A 369 3.29 -36.20 15.91
N GLY A 370 2.75 -37.41 16.02
CA GLY A 370 1.53 -37.67 16.77
C GLY A 370 0.27 -37.04 16.12
N ALA A 371 0.41 -36.54 14.89
CA ALA A 371 -0.63 -35.94 14.07
C ALA A 371 -0.30 -36.16 12.59
N LYS A 372 -1.30 -36.17 11.71
CA LYS A 372 -1.12 -36.35 10.27
C LYS A 372 -0.83 -35.03 9.58
N ILE A 373 0.06 -35.05 8.60
CA ILE A 373 0.33 -33.89 7.75
C ILE A 373 -0.86 -33.69 6.79
N ILE A 374 -1.46 -32.48 6.80
CA ILE A 374 -2.51 -32.05 5.89
C ILE A 374 -1.91 -31.38 4.67
N SER A 375 -0.97 -30.47 4.86
CA SER A 375 -0.29 -29.74 3.80
C SER A 375 1.17 -29.41 4.19
N ASN A 376 1.97 -29.17 3.16
CA ASN A 376 3.33 -28.69 3.29
C ASN A 376 3.53 -27.59 2.22
N GLU A 377 3.35 -26.35 2.64
CA GLU A 377 3.45 -25.18 1.80
C GLU A 377 4.87 -24.61 1.86
N TYR A 378 5.40 -24.22 0.70
CA TYR A 378 6.74 -23.66 0.61
C TYR A 378 6.78 -22.50 -0.37
N SER A 379 7.28 -21.36 0.13
CA SER A 379 7.63 -20.19 -0.68
C SER A 379 8.98 -19.67 -0.19
N TYR A 380 10.03 -19.90 -1.00
CA TYR A 380 11.42 -19.60 -0.62
C TYR A 380 11.58 -18.26 0.12
N PRO A 381 12.27 -18.24 1.25
CA PRO A 381 12.90 -19.38 1.95
C PRO A 381 11.99 -20.07 2.98
N ASN A 382 10.71 -19.69 3.08
CA ASN A 382 9.79 -20.07 4.15
C ASN A 382 8.94 -21.29 3.78
N GLY A 383 8.78 -22.18 4.74
CA GLY A 383 7.89 -23.32 4.62
C GLY A 383 7.01 -23.50 5.86
N MET A 384 5.89 -24.15 5.66
CA MET A 384 4.90 -24.41 6.70
C MET A 384 4.29 -25.80 6.51
N ILE A 385 4.41 -26.65 7.52
CA ILE A 385 3.76 -27.96 7.58
C ILE A 385 2.55 -27.84 8.49
N ILE A 386 1.39 -28.21 8.00
CA ILE A 386 0.11 -28.14 8.74
C ILE A 386 -0.36 -29.55 9.04
N PHE A 387 -0.87 -29.74 10.26
CA PHE A 387 -1.31 -31.01 10.81
C PHE A 387 -2.81 -31.00 11.13
N ASP A 388 -3.44 -32.19 11.14
CA ASP A 388 -4.85 -32.39 11.49
C ASP A 388 -5.15 -32.21 12.98
N ALA A 389 -4.11 -32.35 13.83
CA ALA A 389 -4.18 -32.21 15.27
C ALA A 389 -2.92 -31.49 15.82
N PRO A 390 -2.89 -31.07 17.09
CA PRO A 390 -1.68 -30.54 17.72
C PRO A 390 -0.51 -31.53 17.64
N VAL A 391 0.66 -31.03 17.24
CA VAL A 391 1.90 -31.79 17.16
C VAL A 391 2.34 -32.14 18.58
N ALA A 392 2.31 -33.43 18.93
CA ALA A 392 2.62 -33.88 20.27
C ALA A 392 4.12 -34.05 20.50
N GLU A 393 4.87 -34.45 19.47
CA GLU A 393 6.31 -34.68 19.50
C GLU A 393 6.97 -34.40 18.16
N ILE A 394 8.26 -34.16 18.14
CA ILE A 394 9.09 -34.33 16.94
C ILE A 394 9.73 -35.72 17.09
N GLY A 395 9.03 -36.71 16.64
CA GLY A 395 9.34 -38.12 16.93
C GLY A 395 10.56 -38.65 16.16
N ARG A 396 10.74 -39.97 16.24
CA ARG A 396 11.92 -40.62 15.66
C ARG A 396 12.04 -40.38 14.15
N ASN A 397 13.23 -39.92 13.71
CA ASN A 397 13.57 -39.64 12.31
C ASN A 397 12.70 -38.57 11.62
N ALA A 398 11.96 -37.75 12.35
CA ALA A 398 11.02 -36.79 11.78
C ALA A 398 11.64 -35.97 10.60
N PHE A 399 12.76 -35.29 10.85
CA PHE A 399 13.49 -34.50 9.85
C PHE A 399 14.88 -35.06 9.54
N SER A 400 15.09 -36.36 9.77
CA SER A 400 16.39 -36.98 9.49
C SER A 400 16.85 -36.69 8.06
N LYS A 401 18.12 -36.26 7.91
CA LYS A 401 18.76 -35.91 6.63
C LYS A 401 18.10 -34.80 5.83
N CYS A 402 17.30 -33.95 6.45
CA CYS A 402 16.78 -32.73 5.83
C CYS A 402 17.90 -31.67 5.75
N GLN A 403 18.86 -31.89 4.85
CA GLN A 403 20.10 -31.10 4.76
C GLN A 403 19.89 -29.63 4.40
N THR A 404 18.77 -29.29 3.74
CA THR A 404 18.42 -27.91 3.34
C THR A 404 17.70 -27.12 4.43
N LEU A 405 17.27 -27.78 5.53
CA LEU A 405 16.57 -27.18 6.66
C LEU A 405 17.50 -26.25 7.43
N LYS A 406 17.14 -24.95 7.51
CA LYS A 406 17.95 -23.94 8.21
C LYS A 406 17.43 -23.59 9.59
N THR A 407 16.13 -23.35 9.68
CA THR A 407 15.47 -23.04 10.96
C THR A 407 14.18 -23.82 11.08
N VAL A 408 13.78 -24.11 12.28
CA VAL A 408 12.48 -24.73 12.58
C VAL A 408 11.91 -24.13 13.85
N VAL A 409 10.60 -23.82 13.80
CA VAL A 409 9.84 -23.37 14.96
C VAL A 409 9.01 -24.54 15.46
N ILE A 410 9.36 -25.00 16.64
CA ILE A 410 8.70 -26.12 17.32
C ILE A 410 7.43 -25.61 18.01
N PRO A 411 6.26 -26.23 17.78
CA PRO A 411 5.03 -25.89 18.49
C PRO A 411 5.13 -26.07 20.00
N GLU A 412 4.39 -25.27 20.77
CA GLU A 412 4.39 -25.33 22.23
C GLU A 412 3.82 -26.65 22.79
N SER A 413 3.02 -27.36 22.00
CA SER A 413 2.45 -28.66 22.35
C SER A 413 3.49 -29.78 22.39
N VAL A 414 4.66 -29.62 21.77
CA VAL A 414 5.69 -30.63 21.64
C VAL A 414 6.33 -30.94 22.99
N SER A 415 6.27 -32.20 23.39
CA SER A 415 6.77 -32.70 24.70
C SER A 415 8.07 -33.49 24.58
N ALA A 416 8.48 -33.92 23.38
CA ALA A 416 9.69 -34.70 23.19
C ALA A 416 10.34 -34.42 21.81
N ILE A 417 11.69 -34.47 21.82
CA ILE A 417 12.48 -34.57 20.59
C ILE A 417 13.01 -36.01 20.52
N GLY A 418 12.49 -36.76 19.58
CA GLY A 418 12.75 -38.20 19.43
C GLY A 418 14.14 -38.52 18.90
N GLY A 419 14.48 -39.81 18.91
CA GLY A 419 15.78 -40.24 18.38
C GLY A 419 15.92 -39.92 16.88
N TYR A 420 17.09 -39.43 16.47
CA TYR A 420 17.40 -39.05 15.09
C TYR A 420 16.48 -38.00 14.49
N ALA A 421 15.74 -37.25 15.30
CA ALA A 421 14.72 -36.31 14.83
C ALA A 421 15.26 -35.30 13.81
N PHE A 422 16.47 -34.76 14.03
CA PHE A 422 17.20 -33.84 13.15
C PHE A 422 18.58 -34.40 12.76
N TYR A 423 18.71 -35.71 12.68
CA TYR A 423 19.97 -36.37 12.32
C TYR A 423 20.46 -35.89 10.93
N GLU A 424 21.73 -35.46 10.86
CA GLU A 424 22.34 -34.92 9.63
C GLU A 424 21.56 -33.77 8.96
N CYS A 425 20.85 -32.95 9.73
CA CYS A 425 20.35 -31.65 9.27
C CYS A 425 21.50 -30.64 9.21
N THR A 426 22.39 -30.80 8.23
CA THR A 426 23.70 -30.15 8.19
C THR A 426 23.66 -28.63 8.13
N GLU A 427 22.57 -28.03 7.60
CA GLU A 427 22.38 -26.59 7.54
C GLU A 427 21.52 -26.03 8.69
N LEU A 428 21.04 -26.86 9.60
CA LEU A 428 20.25 -26.39 10.73
C LEU A 428 21.08 -25.44 11.59
N SER A 429 20.70 -24.16 11.56
CA SER A 429 21.42 -23.07 12.21
C SER A 429 20.66 -22.44 13.38
N SER A 430 19.38 -22.75 13.54
CA SER A 430 18.58 -22.28 14.67
C SER A 430 17.39 -23.18 14.93
N ILE A 431 17.20 -23.48 16.20
CA ILE A 431 16.02 -24.16 16.73
C ILE A 431 15.76 -23.67 18.15
N LYS A 432 14.51 -23.34 18.44
CA LYS A 432 14.07 -23.03 19.81
C LYS A 432 13.24 -24.19 20.32
N LEU A 433 13.71 -24.80 21.42
CA LEU A 433 12.95 -25.83 22.13
C LEU A 433 11.96 -25.18 23.10
N GLN A 434 10.77 -25.75 23.19
CA GLN A 434 9.69 -25.24 24.05
C GLN A 434 9.76 -25.82 25.47
N GLU A 435 9.19 -25.11 26.43
CA GLU A 435 9.23 -25.48 27.88
C GLU A 435 8.50 -26.77 28.23
N ARG A 436 7.84 -27.41 27.27
CA ARG A 436 7.20 -28.74 27.48
C ARG A 436 8.11 -29.92 27.10
N VAL A 437 9.23 -29.66 26.43
CA VAL A 437 10.15 -30.72 25.98
C VAL A 437 10.87 -31.30 27.19
N VAL A 438 10.60 -32.57 27.52
CA VAL A 438 11.16 -33.26 28.70
C VAL A 438 12.40 -34.08 28.38
N SER A 439 12.64 -34.43 27.12
CA SER A 439 13.79 -35.27 26.74
C SER A 439 14.29 -34.95 25.33
N ILE A 440 15.61 -35.08 25.17
CA ILE A 440 16.28 -35.06 23.87
C ILE A 440 16.72 -36.51 23.58
N GLY A 441 16.22 -37.07 22.49
CA GLY A 441 16.43 -38.46 22.10
C GLY A 441 17.85 -38.74 21.61
N ARG A 442 18.17 -40.04 21.47
CA ARG A 442 19.46 -40.48 20.92
C ARG A 442 19.68 -39.91 19.52
N SER A 443 20.89 -39.39 19.28
CA SER A 443 21.29 -38.83 17.96
C SER A 443 20.34 -37.74 17.41
N ALA A 444 19.56 -37.09 18.28
CA ALA A 444 18.51 -36.17 17.85
C ALA A 444 19.01 -35.04 16.96
N PHE A 445 20.19 -34.49 17.24
CA PHE A 445 20.87 -33.45 16.49
C PHE A 445 22.24 -33.85 15.97
N GLN A 446 22.54 -35.16 15.96
CA GLN A 446 23.84 -35.64 15.50
C GLN A 446 24.10 -35.14 14.05
N GLY A 447 25.28 -34.52 13.84
CA GLY A 447 25.69 -34.04 12.54
C GLY A 447 24.98 -32.73 12.09
N CYS A 448 24.36 -31.98 13.01
CA CYS A 448 23.90 -30.63 12.76
C CYS A 448 25.08 -29.64 12.76
N PHE A 449 25.90 -29.69 11.72
CA PHE A 449 27.18 -28.97 11.63
C PHE A 449 27.05 -27.45 11.73
N SER A 450 25.89 -26.89 11.39
CA SER A 450 25.67 -25.44 11.36
C SER A 450 25.05 -24.87 12.62
N LEU A 451 24.67 -25.70 13.61
CA LEU A 451 24.03 -25.27 14.86
C LEU A 451 25.05 -24.60 15.80
N PRO A 452 24.96 -23.28 16.07
CA PRO A 452 25.96 -22.57 16.87
C PRO A 452 25.67 -22.60 18.37
N ASP A 453 24.40 -22.68 18.73
CA ASP A 453 23.91 -22.61 20.11
C ASP A 453 22.67 -23.49 20.32
N ILE A 454 22.43 -23.87 21.54
CA ILE A 454 21.22 -24.54 22.00
C ILE A 454 20.90 -24.17 23.45
N VAL A 455 19.64 -23.82 23.69
CA VAL A 455 19.11 -23.64 25.05
C VAL A 455 18.14 -24.78 25.34
N LEU A 456 18.46 -25.59 26.33
CA LEU A 456 17.58 -26.64 26.78
C LEU A 456 16.62 -26.07 27.84
N PRO A 457 15.31 -26.19 27.63
CA PRO A 457 14.32 -25.71 28.59
C PRO A 457 14.42 -26.49 29.92
N ASN A 458 13.97 -25.87 31.00
CA ASN A 458 14.07 -26.46 32.33
C ASN A 458 13.24 -27.74 32.52
N SER A 459 12.35 -28.06 31.60
CA SER A 459 11.64 -29.35 31.56
C SER A 459 12.51 -30.54 31.15
N VAL A 460 13.65 -30.29 30.47
CA VAL A 460 14.53 -31.37 30.01
C VAL A 460 15.29 -31.99 31.17
N THR A 461 15.07 -33.28 31.38
CA THR A 461 15.76 -34.08 32.43
C THR A 461 16.83 -35.00 31.84
N THR A 462 16.73 -35.37 30.58
CA THR A 462 17.62 -36.34 29.95
C THR A 462 18.09 -35.91 28.58
N ILE A 463 19.41 -35.99 28.35
CA ILE A 463 20.03 -35.82 27.03
C ILE A 463 20.50 -37.21 26.57
N GLY A 464 19.95 -37.69 25.47
CA GLY A 464 20.23 -39.00 24.90
C GLY A 464 21.65 -39.18 24.38
N GLY A 465 22.06 -40.43 24.19
CA GLY A 465 23.37 -40.70 23.59
C GLY A 465 23.50 -40.12 22.20
N ASP A 466 24.70 -39.65 21.84
CA ASP A 466 25.01 -39.04 20.56
C ASP A 466 24.13 -37.79 20.20
N ALA A 467 23.37 -37.24 21.15
CA ALA A 467 22.34 -36.24 20.86
C ALA A 467 22.86 -35.04 20.06
N PHE A 468 24.04 -34.51 20.37
CA PHE A 468 24.70 -33.40 19.67
C PHE A 468 26.08 -33.81 19.12
N ASN A 469 26.30 -35.11 18.93
CA ASN A 469 27.58 -35.61 18.42
C ASN A 469 27.88 -35.01 17.04
N GLY A 470 29.07 -34.41 16.89
CA GLY A 470 29.49 -33.80 15.64
C GLY A 470 28.85 -32.45 15.32
N CYS A 471 28.17 -31.79 16.25
CA CYS A 471 27.72 -30.42 16.09
C CYS A 471 28.93 -29.46 16.14
N MET A 472 29.72 -29.40 15.07
CA MET A 472 31.04 -28.75 15.07
C MET A 472 31.00 -27.22 15.28
N LYS A 473 29.86 -26.56 15.03
CA LYS A 473 29.72 -25.13 15.34
C LYS A 473 29.13 -24.84 16.72
N LEU A 474 28.65 -25.89 17.42
CA LEU A 474 27.99 -25.72 18.70
C LEU A 474 29.01 -25.25 19.76
N SER A 475 28.95 -23.98 20.08
CA SER A 475 29.88 -23.30 20.98
C SER A 475 29.25 -22.79 22.27
N ASN A 476 27.92 -22.61 22.26
CA ASN A 476 27.16 -22.17 23.43
C ASN A 476 26.04 -23.17 23.72
N VAL A 477 26.09 -23.77 24.89
CA VAL A 477 25.07 -24.73 25.37
C VAL A 477 24.59 -24.26 26.72
N VAL A 478 23.30 -23.95 26.81
CA VAL A 478 22.66 -23.71 28.11
C VAL A 478 21.89 -24.98 28.50
N LEU A 479 22.40 -25.67 29.49
CA LEU A 479 21.76 -26.87 30.01
C LEU A 479 20.53 -26.50 30.85
N SER A 480 19.53 -27.38 30.82
CA SER A 480 18.41 -27.33 31.78
C SER A 480 18.93 -27.45 33.21
N LYS A 481 18.36 -26.68 34.12
CA LYS A 481 18.67 -26.79 35.57
C LYS A 481 18.25 -28.14 36.17
N ASN A 482 17.43 -28.92 35.47
CA ASN A 482 16.87 -30.19 35.90
C ASN A 482 17.46 -31.39 35.13
N VAL A 483 18.51 -31.20 34.33
CA VAL A 483 19.18 -32.33 33.67
C VAL A 483 19.83 -33.23 34.69
N GLU A 484 19.40 -34.49 34.71
CA GLU A 484 19.93 -35.54 35.58
C GLU A 484 20.98 -36.40 34.88
N LYS A 485 20.88 -36.51 33.54
CA LYS A 485 21.71 -37.42 32.74
C LYS A 485 22.15 -36.81 31.43
N ILE A 486 23.46 -36.90 31.16
CA ILE A 486 24.08 -36.61 29.86
C ILE A 486 24.55 -37.94 29.26
N GLY A 487 23.93 -38.34 28.14
CA GLY A 487 24.13 -39.65 27.52
C GLY A 487 25.49 -39.84 26.85
N MET A 488 25.78 -41.09 26.49
CA MET A 488 27.02 -41.48 25.84
C MET A 488 27.27 -40.66 24.57
N ARG A 489 28.47 -40.04 24.44
CA ARG A 489 28.87 -39.22 23.29
C ARG A 489 27.96 -38.03 22.97
N ALA A 490 27.16 -37.58 23.95
CA ALA A 490 26.11 -36.59 23.72
C ALA A 490 26.63 -35.29 23.07
N PHE A 491 27.80 -34.80 23.49
CA PHE A 491 28.44 -33.59 22.97
C PHE A 491 29.80 -33.85 22.29
N ARG A 492 30.05 -35.09 21.91
CA ARG A 492 31.30 -35.47 21.22
C ARG A 492 31.53 -34.60 19.97
N TYR A 493 32.78 -34.11 19.78
CA TYR A 493 33.18 -33.27 18.65
C TYR A 493 32.38 -31.94 18.53
N THR A 494 32.09 -31.31 19.66
CA THR A 494 31.51 -29.94 19.69
C THR A 494 32.58 -28.91 20.04
N ASN A 495 32.29 -27.65 19.72
CA ASN A 495 33.17 -26.52 20.03
C ASN A 495 32.72 -25.74 21.28
N ILE A 496 32.08 -26.40 22.24
CA ILE A 496 31.61 -25.79 23.49
C ILE A 496 32.79 -25.11 24.19
N LYS A 497 32.60 -23.82 24.56
CA LYS A 497 33.63 -23.00 25.20
C LYS A 497 33.48 -22.99 26.74
N THR A 498 32.25 -22.81 27.17
CA THR A 498 31.87 -22.82 28.61
C THR A 498 30.77 -23.83 28.81
N LEU A 499 30.84 -24.55 29.90
CA LEU A 499 29.87 -25.58 30.24
C LEU A 499 29.55 -25.52 31.75
N ASP A 500 28.37 -25.01 32.05
CA ASP A 500 27.85 -24.96 33.41
C ASP A 500 27.00 -26.21 33.65
N LEU A 501 27.53 -27.14 34.44
CA LEU A 501 26.83 -28.38 34.82
C LEU A 501 25.86 -28.08 35.96
N PRO A 502 24.58 -28.44 35.85
CA PRO A 502 23.58 -28.14 36.87
C PRO A 502 23.71 -29.07 38.08
N HIS A 503 23.30 -28.59 39.26
CA HIS A 503 23.31 -29.38 40.51
C HIS A 503 22.28 -30.53 40.52
N SER A 504 21.43 -30.68 39.51
CA SER A 504 20.57 -31.85 39.30
C SER A 504 21.29 -33.01 38.62
N LEU A 505 22.46 -32.75 37.99
CA LEU A 505 23.18 -33.73 37.18
C LEU A 505 23.76 -34.85 38.05
N ARG A 506 23.41 -36.08 37.71
CA ARG A 506 23.87 -37.31 38.42
C ARG A 506 24.80 -38.17 37.57
N TYR A 507 24.57 -38.21 36.26
CA TYR A 507 25.28 -39.13 35.36
C TYR A 507 25.86 -38.43 34.16
N ILE A 508 27.17 -38.54 33.96
CA ILE A 508 27.89 -38.19 32.74
C ILE A 508 28.35 -39.50 32.12
N GLU A 509 27.78 -39.93 31.01
CA GLU A 509 28.08 -41.21 30.40
C GLU A 509 29.37 -41.22 29.56
N ASP A 510 29.74 -42.40 29.02
CA ASP A 510 30.97 -42.61 28.29
C ASP A 510 31.13 -41.64 27.13
N HIS A 511 32.31 -41.02 27.02
CA HIS A 511 32.70 -40.14 25.94
C HIS A 511 31.78 -38.91 25.75
N ALA A 512 31.01 -38.54 26.77
CA ALA A 512 29.97 -37.50 26.66
C ALA A 512 30.50 -36.18 26.06
N PHE A 513 31.73 -35.78 26.42
CA PHE A 513 32.40 -34.57 25.94
C PHE A 513 33.73 -34.88 25.22
N LEU A 514 33.85 -36.07 24.62
CA LEU A 514 35.05 -36.45 23.89
C LEU A 514 35.37 -35.45 22.80
N ALA A 515 36.62 -34.95 22.75
CA ALA A 515 37.11 -33.98 21.77
C ALA A 515 36.27 -32.69 21.73
N CYS A 516 35.88 -32.19 22.89
CA CYS A 516 35.36 -30.84 23.05
C CYS A 516 36.53 -29.85 23.18
N ASP A 517 37.18 -29.55 22.08
CA ASP A 517 38.49 -28.87 22.02
C ASP A 517 38.51 -27.42 22.52
N LYS A 518 37.39 -26.85 22.88
CA LYS A 518 37.30 -25.45 23.32
C LYS A 518 36.96 -25.27 24.80
N ILE A 519 36.65 -26.36 25.51
CA ILE A 519 36.44 -26.31 26.96
C ILE A 519 37.78 -26.06 27.64
N THR A 520 37.86 -25.00 28.44
CA THR A 520 39.09 -24.63 29.16
C THR A 520 39.04 -25.05 30.65
N ASN A 521 37.89 -24.99 31.25
CA ASN A 521 37.70 -25.32 32.66
C ASN A 521 36.37 -26.05 32.83
N ILE A 522 36.34 -27.00 33.74
CA ILE A 522 35.10 -27.71 34.08
C ILE A 522 34.98 -27.85 35.62
N ILE A 523 33.80 -27.51 36.12
CA ILE A 523 33.38 -27.77 37.48
C ILE A 523 32.32 -28.87 37.42
N ILE A 524 32.61 -30.00 38.07
CA ILE A 524 31.69 -31.12 38.19
C ILE A 524 31.01 -31.03 39.55
N PRO A 525 29.71 -30.76 39.62
CA PRO A 525 29.01 -30.53 40.87
C PRO A 525 28.97 -31.78 41.75
N ASP A 526 28.74 -31.59 43.02
CA ASP A 526 28.68 -32.61 44.05
C ASP A 526 27.54 -33.64 43.87
N SER A 527 26.52 -33.26 43.11
CA SER A 527 25.40 -34.13 42.71
C SER A 527 25.80 -35.25 41.76
N VAL A 528 26.90 -35.10 41.01
CA VAL A 528 27.36 -36.12 40.07
C VAL A 528 27.92 -37.33 40.80
N VAL A 529 27.30 -38.49 40.57
CA VAL A 529 27.70 -39.76 41.22
C VAL A 529 28.53 -40.66 40.30
N SER A 530 28.46 -40.44 38.99
CA SER A 530 29.19 -41.26 38.01
C SER A 530 29.64 -40.43 36.79
N ILE A 531 30.89 -40.63 36.43
CA ILE A 531 31.51 -40.15 35.19
C ILE A 531 31.89 -41.39 34.37
N GLY A 532 31.59 -41.39 33.08
CA GLY A 532 31.84 -42.50 32.17
C GLY A 532 33.26 -42.52 31.61
N VAL A 533 33.62 -43.64 30.98
CA VAL A 533 34.92 -43.85 30.31
C VAL A 533 35.16 -42.75 29.30
N GLY A 534 36.35 -42.13 29.33
CA GLY A 534 36.75 -41.12 28.39
C GLY A 534 35.82 -39.91 28.27
N ALA A 535 35.06 -39.59 29.33
CA ALA A 535 34.03 -38.53 29.27
C ALA A 535 34.57 -37.18 28.75
N PHE A 536 35.79 -36.82 29.12
CA PHE A 536 36.49 -35.60 28.68
C PHE A 536 37.80 -35.92 27.91
N TYR A 537 37.86 -37.09 27.26
CA TYR A 537 39.01 -37.48 26.47
C TYR A 537 39.27 -36.54 25.31
N ALA A 538 40.53 -36.18 25.12
CA ALA A 538 40.98 -35.28 24.04
C ALA A 538 40.35 -33.89 24.07
N CYS A 539 39.98 -33.35 25.24
CA CYS A 539 39.64 -31.94 25.42
C CYS A 539 40.93 -31.11 25.41
N THR A 540 41.42 -30.76 24.21
CA THR A 540 42.80 -30.25 24.02
C THR A 540 43.06 -28.88 24.64
N SER A 541 42.03 -28.10 24.93
CA SER A 541 42.13 -26.80 25.61
C SER A 541 41.86 -26.85 27.12
N LEU A 542 41.53 -28.01 27.66
CA LEU A 542 41.19 -28.12 29.06
C LEU A 542 42.39 -27.86 29.96
N VAL A 543 42.29 -26.87 30.84
CA VAL A 543 43.36 -26.41 31.75
C VAL A 543 43.10 -26.86 33.18
N SER A 544 41.85 -26.84 33.64
CA SER A 544 41.50 -27.20 35.00
C SER A 544 40.21 -28.00 35.12
N VAL A 545 40.20 -28.91 36.10
CA VAL A 545 39.04 -29.70 36.48
C VAL A 545 38.86 -29.59 38.00
N ASP A 546 37.64 -29.30 38.44
CA ASP A 546 37.26 -29.32 39.85
C ASP A 546 36.04 -30.24 40.05
N ILE A 547 36.24 -31.36 40.71
CA ILE A 547 35.18 -32.31 41.08
C ILE A 547 34.82 -32.06 42.54
N GLN A 548 33.63 -31.50 42.76
CA GLN A 548 33.22 -30.99 44.07
C GLN A 548 32.80 -32.08 45.05
N GLY A 549 32.21 -33.18 44.58
CA GLY A 549 31.75 -34.27 45.42
C GLY A 549 31.10 -35.40 44.61
N GLY A 550 30.43 -36.33 45.27
CA GLY A 550 29.62 -37.41 44.68
C GLY A 550 30.39 -38.52 43.96
N VAL A 551 31.41 -38.18 43.23
CA VAL A 551 32.21 -39.14 42.44
C VAL A 551 33.14 -39.94 43.33
N SER A 552 33.01 -41.26 43.25
CA SER A 552 33.88 -42.22 44.03
C SER A 552 35.01 -42.81 43.17
N SER A 553 34.88 -42.80 41.85
CA SER A 553 35.87 -43.40 40.96
C SER A 553 36.06 -42.56 39.68
N LEU A 554 37.31 -42.32 39.28
CA LEU A 554 37.63 -41.84 37.96
C LEU A 554 37.77 -43.00 36.97
N PRO A 555 36.99 -43.06 35.91
CA PRO A 555 37.03 -44.15 34.95
C PRO A 555 38.24 -44.06 34.01
N LEU A 556 38.50 -45.14 33.26
CA LEU A 556 39.51 -45.23 32.21
C LEU A 556 39.46 -44.03 31.25
N LEU A 557 40.61 -43.43 30.94
CA LEU A 557 40.79 -42.36 29.97
C LEU A 557 39.97 -41.08 30.25
N CYS A 558 39.42 -40.89 31.46
CA CYS A 558 38.46 -39.82 31.77
C CYS A 558 38.92 -38.44 31.26
N PHE A 559 40.17 -38.08 31.49
CA PHE A 559 40.83 -36.85 31.08
C PHE A 559 42.03 -37.11 30.15
N GLY A 560 42.09 -38.29 29.54
CA GLY A 560 43.20 -38.63 28.63
C GLY A 560 43.33 -37.69 27.45
N LYS A 561 44.54 -37.46 26.98
CA LYS A 561 44.89 -36.54 25.84
C LYS A 561 44.38 -35.10 26.03
N CYS A 562 44.49 -34.57 27.23
CA CYS A 562 44.27 -33.17 27.55
C CYS A 562 45.61 -32.45 27.77
N PRO A 563 46.33 -32.04 26.73
CA PRO A 563 47.73 -31.61 26.81
C PRO A 563 47.96 -30.35 27.66
N LEU A 564 46.92 -29.50 27.83
CA LEU A 564 47.00 -28.29 28.63
C LEU A 564 46.47 -28.44 30.05
N LEU A 565 45.99 -29.63 30.42
CA LEU A 565 45.45 -29.88 31.76
C LEU A 565 46.56 -29.77 32.81
N SER A 566 46.51 -28.69 33.58
CA SER A 566 47.52 -28.37 34.59
C SER A 566 47.08 -28.61 36.02
N THR A 567 45.80 -28.55 36.30
CA THR A 567 45.26 -28.62 37.66
C THR A 567 44.00 -29.49 37.71
N VAL A 568 44.01 -30.45 38.64
CA VAL A 568 42.84 -31.30 38.92
C VAL A 568 42.56 -31.27 40.43
N ARG A 569 41.30 -31.07 40.80
CA ARG A 569 40.80 -31.16 42.17
C ARG A 569 39.85 -32.34 42.30
N LEU A 570 40.14 -33.27 43.20
CA LEU A 570 39.34 -34.46 43.46
C LEU A 570 38.66 -34.36 44.83
N PRO A 571 37.40 -34.84 44.93
CA PRO A 571 36.62 -34.77 46.15
C PRO A 571 37.14 -35.73 47.26
N ASN A 572 36.59 -35.57 48.43
CA ASN A 572 36.84 -36.48 49.55
C ASN A 572 36.21 -37.89 49.37
N THR A 573 35.26 -38.01 48.42
CA THR A 573 34.58 -39.29 48.11
C THR A 573 35.39 -40.21 47.22
N ILE A 574 36.48 -39.71 46.60
CA ILE A 574 37.25 -40.47 45.60
C ILE A 574 37.98 -41.61 46.29
N ASN A 575 37.76 -42.81 45.84
CA ASN A 575 38.41 -44.05 46.40
C ASN A 575 39.13 -44.85 45.31
N LYS A 576 38.96 -44.53 44.01
CA LYS A 576 39.61 -45.26 42.93
C LYS A 576 39.95 -44.30 41.74
N ILE A 577 41.14 -44.47 41.21
CA ILE A 577 41.60 -43.82 39.97
C ILE A 577 42.04 -44.93 39.02
N ASN A 578 41.28 -45.11 37.92
CA ASN A 578 41.52 -46.16 36.94
C ASN A 578 42.71 -45.85 36.01
N ASP A 579 43.05 -46.81 35.15
CA ASP A 579 44.18 -46.72 34.24
C ASP A 579 43.98 -45.58 33.21
N SER A 580 45.07 -44.99 32.76
CA SER A 580 45.13 -43.97 31.68
C SER A 580 44.24 -42.73 31.87
N VAL A 581 43.82 -42.45 33.12
CA VAL A 581 42.93 -41.30 33.42
C VAL A 581 43.53 -39.99 32.92
N PHE A 582 44.87 -39.81 33.05
CA PHE A 582 45.64 -38.63 32.66
C PHE A 582 46.66 -38.92 31.55
N ASP A 583 46.49 -40.02 30.80
CA ASP A 583 47.40 -40.36 29.70
C ASP A 583 47.40 -39.21 28.66
N GLY A 584 48.59 -38.75 28.26
CA GLY A 584 48.74 -37.64 27.35
C GLY A 584 48.41 -36.26 27.96
N CYS A 585 48.58 -36.07 29.28
CA CYS A 585 48.44 -34.79 29.98
C CYS A 585 49.78 -34.27 30.50
N PRO A 586 50.74 -33.91 29.66
CA PRO A 586 52.10 -33.52 30.06
C PRO A 586 52.17 -32.26 30.92
N ALA A 587 51.16 -31.38 30.86
CA ALA A 587 51.10 -30.13 31.63
C ALA A 587 50.61 -30.34 33.08
N LEU A 588 50.13 -31.55 33.47
CA LEU A 588 49.54 -31.77 34.78
C LEU A 588 50.62 -31.61 35.88
N SER A 589 50.52 -30.49 36.59
CA SER A 589 51.49 -30.09 37.62
C SER A 589 50.89 -30.05 39.02
N ASN A 590 49.57 -29.98 39.16
CA ASN A 590 48.90 -29.91 40.44
C ASN A 590 47.69 -30.86 40.53
N LEU A 591 47.77 -31.85 41.40
CA LEU A 591 46.66 -32.72 41.72
C LEU A 591 46.29 -32.56 43.19
N TYR A 592 45.10 -32.03 43.43
CA TYR A 592 44.55 -31.86 44.78
C TYR A 592 43.58 -33.00 45.08
N ILE A 593 43.79 -33.73 46.18
CA ILE A 593 42.94 -34.87 46.60
C ILE A 593 42.44 -34.61 47.99
N LYS A 594 41.13 -34.37 48.13
CA LYS A 594 40.50 -34.10 49.44
C LYS A 594 40.28 -35.39 50.28
N ALA A 595 40.46 -36.61 49.71
CA ALA A 595 40.24 -37.87 50.41
C ALA A 595 41.28 -38.08 51.47
N ASN A 596 40.84 -38.44 52.67
CA ASN A 596 41.74 -38.79 53.77
C ASN A 596 42.40 -40.19 53.60
N ILE A 597 41.73 -41.06 52.84
CA ILE A 597 42.25 -42.40 52.52
C ILE A 597 42.77 -42.36 51.09
N PRO A 598 44.02 -42.72 50.81
CA PRO A 598 44.54 -42.72 49.44
C PRO A 598 43.69 -43.59 48.51
N PRO A 599 43.22 -43.07 47.35
CA PRO A 599 42.48 -43.85 46.36
C PRO A 599 43.26 -45.10 45.91
N GLU A 600 42.53 -46.09 45.43
CA GLU A 600 43.13 -47.25 44.77
C GLU A 600 43.63 -46.80 43.37
N ILE A 601 44.89 -47.16 43.07
CA ILE A 601 45.48 -47.07 41.74
C ILE A 601 46.13 -48.41 41.44
N ARG A 602 46.06 -48.87 40.22
CA ARG A 602 46.70 -50.12 39.83
C ARG A 602 48.21 -49.96 39.77
N ASN A 603 48.69 -48.96 39.15
CA ASN A 603 50.10 -48.58 39.07
C ASN A 603 50.19 -47.15 38.48
N VAL A 604 51.15 -46.35 38.94
CA VAL A 604 51.37 -44.98 38.51
C VAL A 604 51.62 -44.86 37.01
N TYR A 605 52.31 -45.83 36.41
CA TYR A 605 52.56 -45.86 34.96
C TYR A 605 51.28 -46.10 34.15
N TYR A 606 50.32 -46.81 34.63
CA TYR A 606 49.06 -47.08 33.97
C TYR A 606 48.04 -45.94 34.10
N VAL A 607 48.20 -45.11 35.14
CA VAL A 607 47.34 -43.94 35.32
C VAL A 607 47.69 -42.81 34.36
N GLY A 608 48.91 -42.84 33.75
CA GLY A 608 49.38 -41.86 32.80
C GLY A 608 49.79 -40.52 33.45
N TRP A 609 50.33 -40.60 34.68
CA TRP A 609 50.79 -39.40 35.37
C TRP A 609 52.11 -38.89 34.82
N PRO A 610 52.28 -37.58 34.61
CA PRO A 610 53.60 -37.01 34.41
C PRO A 610 54.32 -36.98 35.78
N THR A 611 55.17 -37.96 36.05
CA THR A 611 55.86 -38.09 37.33
C THR A 611 56.91 -37.00 37.56
N GLU A 612 57.41 -36.37 36.55
CA GLU A 612 58.32 -35.24 36.62
C GLU A 612 57.56 -33.94 36.86
N ASN A 613 57.89 -33.16 37.87
CA ASN A 613 57.34 -31.83 38.20
C ASN A 613 55.89 -31.79 38.66
N MET A 614 55.20 -32.89 38.94
CA MET A 614 53.85 -32.90 39.50
C MET A 614 53.85 -32.75 41.00
N SER A 615 52.94 -31.97 41.56
CA SER A 615 52.67 -31.89 42.98
C SER A 615 51.32 -32.54 43.33
N ILE A 616 51.27 -33.45 44.24
CA ILE A 616 50.07 -34.12 44.77
C ILE A 616 49.77 -33.55 46.17
N TRP A 617 48.73 -32.74 46.22
CA TRP A 617 48.30 -32.05 47.43
C TRP A 617 47.22 -32.86 48.13
N VAL A 618 47.51 -33.31 49.35
CA VAL A 618 46.64 -34.18 50.17
C VAL A 618 46.41 -33.57 51.56
N PRO A 619 45.33 -33.96 52.27
CA PRO A 619 45.11 -33.49 53.63
C PRO A 619 46.36 -33.70 54.50
N ARG A 620 46.75 -32.68 55.26
CA ARG A 620 47.97 -32.71 56.12
C ARG A 620 48.04 -33.96 56.94
N ALA A 621 46.94 -34.36 57.58
CA ALA A 621 46.87 -35.57 58.42
C ALA A 621 47.03 -36.90 57.67
N SER A 622 46.94 -36.89 56.34
CA SER A 622 46.94 -38.11 55.51
C SER A 622 48.22 -38.26 54.67
N VAL A 623 49.17 -37.36 54.80
CA VAL A 623 50.44 -37.35 54.04
C VAL A 623 51.16 -38.68 54.14
N ASP A 624 51.33 -39.22 55.35
CA ASP A 624 52.07 -40.46 55.60
C ASP A 624 51.33 -41.65 54.97
N ALA A 625 50.02 -41.72 55.09
CA ALA A 625 49.22 -42.80 54.49
C ALA A 625 49.33 -42.81 52.97
N TYR A 626 49.38 -41.59 52.31
CA TYR A 626 49.59 -41.50 50.90
C TYR A 626 51.00 -41.91 50.49
N LYS A 627 52.03 -41.51 51.21
CA LYS A 627 53.41 -41.88 50.93
C LYS A 627 53.64 -43.39 51.12
N GLU A 628 52.99 -43.97 52.07
CA GLU A 628 53.04 -45.44 52.31
C GLU A 628 52.38 -46.22 51.18
N LYS A 629 51.18 -45.78 50.74
CA LYS A 629 50.41 -46.45 49.68
C LYS A 629 50.95 -46.18 48.27
N TRP A 630 51.40 -44.96 48.03
CA TRP A 630 51.88 -44.51 46.71
C TRP A 630 53.39 -44.29 46.68
N VAL A 631 54.13 -45.32 47.04
CA VAL A 631 55.61 -45.33 47.28
C VAL A 631 56.36 -44.66 46.09
N GLN A 632 55.94 -44.91 44.87
CA GLN A 632 56.56 -44.37 43.64
C GLN A 632 56.37 -42.85 43.43
N LEU A 633 55.44 -42.27 44.19
CA LEU A 633 55.07 -40.82 44.10
C LEU A 633 55.38 -40.10 45.41
N LYS A 634 56.08 -40.71 46.38
CA LYS A 634 56.28 -40.15 47.71
C LYS A 634 56.87 -38.75 47.74
N ASP A 635 57.75 -38.44 46.79
CA ASP A 635 58.42 -37.14 46.69
C ASP A 635 57.53 -36.06 46.10
N ASN A 636 56.47 -36.47 45.41
CA ASN A 636 55.45 -35.57 44.82
C ASN A 636 54.36 -35.18 45.84
N ILE A 637 54.20 -35.94 46.93
CA ILE A 637 53.12 -35.78 47.92
C ILE A 637 53.42 -34.65 48.88
N LYS A 638 52.52 -33.65 48.93
CA LYS A 638 52.63 -32.42 49.72
C LYS A 638 51.37 -32.22 50.57
N ALA A 639 51.58 -31.67 51.81
CA ALA A 639 50.47 -31.29 52.65
C ALA A 639 49.69 -30.09 52.12
N TYR A 640 48.39 -30.15 52.25
CA TYR A 640 47.50 -29.02 51.88
C TYR A 640 46.35 -28.95 52.92
N ASP A 641 45.96 -27.72 53.27
CA ASP A 641 44.82 -27.48 54.17
C ASP A 641 43.60 -27.10 53.25
N PHE A 642 42.70 -28.07 53.06
CA PHE A 642 41.56 -28.00 52.19
C PHE A 642 40.41 -27.21 52.78
#